data_652c3accdf002ae0ef1cef6a81260dc6
#
_entry.id   652c3accdf002ae0ef1cef6a81260dc6
#
_cell.length_a   1.000
_cell.length_b   1.000
_cell.length_c   1.000
_cell.angle_alpha   90.00
_cell.angle_beta   90.00
_cell.angle_gamma   90.00
#
_symmetry.space_group_name_H-M   'P 1'
#
loop_
_entity.id
_entity.type
_entity.pdbx_description
1 polymer ?
#
loop_
_entity_poly.entity_id
_entity_poly.type
_entity_poly.pdbx_seq_one_letter_code
_entity_poly.pdbx_strand_id
1 'polypeptide(L)'
;RQKFVSEEFHKYDAISVREEFGKENLKNKYGIDAKVLLEPVFDIEKEIYYELIEQATFYENEPYIIAYILDPNDEKLAVINKIGYCMGCKVITIPDGYYTIIKSSWDKYQRKGEFPNVQVNMDVTDFLKAFSDAQFVVTDSFHGTCFSIIFEKKFISVCNNVRGAERFDDILGRFNLVDRLVCDIGKFQWNDNYLDDIDYESINKVIERGRNEAVEWLSKAVNINKCDLSVKRTVNFNECIGCAACANICPKNAIEMSTDKYGYYIPKVLAEKCINCGVCTKVCPTLSIRKNYNNVQKLYEFQSKNREVLYASSSGGIFTTLAEKIFDKNGVIYGAAWDDNFYVKHTKIESIAEIEKLQKSKYLQSFIDENTFKDIKIYLQEGRLVMFTGCPCQVAGLRNFLGREYENLVLVDLLCGNAPSAKFFQKYLQDDVHGEIEKYEFRSKEHGWNCVCEKITYKTMDKEIRYGQKCDEYQRVYHNHTMCAEHCEHCKYQVFPRLGDITIGDFWWIDKHDSLIDTQKGVSAVLINNDKGNGWFNRISDCEGIKKEAPLEWLSGNGNYKGNWAGAQRDLFYEMILKKGFHEAADYALKPNHGNYRNIYDCNDTLLQYDRASYQFAYDSKWWEQHVIGGCLTLIVKPGASKPGRYAVMQLGKELERKYSYRFSVKYKIKSESDVINFHIKDSGSSLYQIILSDNIKGKNNGLEWIEKSVEFVPKSNFYDEFMIGASQVSGNNNYISFAYISIVKIR
;
A
#
# COMPACT_ATOMS: atom_id res chain seq x y z
N ARG A 1 41.32 26.53 18.25
CA ARG A 1 40.08 26.33 17.49
C ARG A 1 40.32 26.08 16.01
N GLN A 2 41.16 26.86 15.30
CA GLN A 2 41.49 26.63 13.89
C GLN A 2 42.14 25.26 13.63
N LYS A 3 43.07 24.80 14.45
CA LYS A 3 43.72 23.49 14.33
C LYS A 3 42.71 22.37 14.48
N PHE A 4 41.82 22.43 15.46
CA PHE A 4 40.74 21.45 15.63
C PHE A 4 39.79 21.39 14.40
N VAL A 5 39.37 22.54 13.89
CA VAL A 5 38.51 22.63 12.70
C VAL A 5 39.23 22.04 11.47
N SER A 6 40.55 22.31 11.30
CA SER A 6 41.33 21.72 10.22
C SER A 6 41.40 20.18 10.33
N GLU A 7 41.65 19.66 11.53
CA GLU A 7 41.69 18.22 11.78
C GLU A 7 40.35 17.53 11.49
N GLU A 8 39.24 18.16 11.80
CA GLU A 8 37.92 17.63 11.50
C GLU A 8 37.64 17.61 10.00
N PHE A 9 37.94 18.69 9.26
CA PHE A 9 37.77 18.71 7.81
C PHE A 9 38.55 17.66 7.08
N HIS A 10 39.76 17.32 7.54
CA HIS A 10 40.61 16.29 6.92
C HIS A 10 40.11 14.85 7.13
N LYS A 11 39.04 14.68 7.91
CA LYS A 11 38.35 13.37 8.05
C LYS A 11 37.38 13.05 6.92
N TYR A 12 37.05 14.03 6.10
CA TYR A 12 36.16 13.84 4.96
C TYR A 12 36.93 13.51 3.71
N ASP A 13 36.44 12.50 2.95
CA ASP A 13 37.07 12.09 1.68
C ASP A 13 36.93 13.14 0.58
N ALA A 14 35.86 13.92 0.63
CA ALA A 14 35.61 15.02 -0.28
C ALA A 14 34.76 16.12 0.37
N ILE A 15 34.96 17.35 -0.06
CA ILE A 15 34.23 18.52 0.46
C ILE A 15 33.71 19.34 -0.71
N SER A 16 32.42 19.67 -0.67
CA SER A 16 31.85 20.66 -1.57
C SER A 16 31.33 21.87 -0.80
N VAL A 17 31.30 22.97 -1.47
CA VAL A 17 30.76 24.26 -1.02
C VAL A 17 29.87 24.83 -2.11
N ARG A 18 28.99 25.74 -1.77
CA ARG A 18 28.04 26.34 -2.72
C ARG A 18 28.47 27.69 -3.27
N GLU A 19 29.56 28.25 -2.74
CA GLU A 19 30.04 29.58 -3.11
C GLU A 19 31.56 29.57 -3.36
N GLU A 20 32.05 30.38 -4.32
CA GLU A 20 33.49 30.51 -4.57
C GLU A 20 34.24 31.06 -3.33
N PHE A 21 33.65 32.03 -2.62
CA PHE A 21 34.21 32.56 -1.39
C PHE A 21 34.42 31.47 -0.31
N GLY A 22 33.48 30.52 -0.20
CA GLY A 22 33.61 29.36 0.69
C GLY A 22 34.80 28.49 0.33
N LYS A 23 35.03 28.22 -0.95
CA LYS A 23 36.18 27.46 -1.49
C LYS A 23 37.50 28.18 -1.19
N GLU A 24 37.57 29.47 -1.48
CA GLU A 24 38.77 30.27 -1.19
C GLU A 24 39.10 30.30 0.30
N ASN A 25 38.12 30.46 1.18
CA ASN A 25 38.29 30.42 2.60
C ASN A 25 38.84 29.07 3.11
N LEU A 26 38.29 27.94 2.60
CA LEU A 26 38.75 26.59 2.97
C LEU A 26 40.20 26.38 2.52
N LYS A 27 40.52 26.80 1.30
CA LYS A 27 41.88 26.72 0.74
C LYS A 27 42.84 27.56 1.54
N ASN A 28 42.53 28.83 1.74
CA ASN A 28 43.45 29.80 2.38
C ASN A 28 43.65 29.55 3.87
N LYS A 29 42.60 29.14 4.61
CA LYS A 29 42.65 28.97 6.07
C LYS A 29 43.02 27.54 6.48
N TYR A 30 42.70 26.53 5.68
CA TYR A 30 42.80 25.13 6.06
C TYR A 30 43.57 24.25 5.06
N GLY A 31 43.94 24.79 3.89
CA GLY A 31 44.62 24.03 2.84
C GLY A 31 43.74 23.01 2.11
N ILE A 32 42.42 23.14 2.23
CA ILE A 32 41.42 22.20 1.71
C ILE A 32 40.96 22.65 0.33
N ASP A 33 41.06 21.75 -0.64
CA ASP A 33 40.50 21.96 -1.96
C ASP A 33 39.03 21.44 -2.01
N ALA A 34 38.09 22.38 -2.11
CA ALA A 34 36.67 22.06 -2.15
C ALA A 34 36.10 22.29 -3.56
N LYS A 35 35.19 21.44 -3.98
CA LYS A 35 34.42 21.62 -5.21
C LYS A 35 33.28 22.60 -4.97
N VAL A 36 33.12 23.60 -5.85
CA VAL A 36 31.94 24.45 -5.84
C VAL A 36 30.84 23.82 -6.65
N LEU A 37 29.65 23.67 -6.04
CA LEU A 37 28.44 23.12 -6.64
C LEU A 37 27.31 24.13 -6.47
N LEU A 38 26.18 23.91 -7.13
CA LEU A 38 24.98 24.70 -6.87
C LEU A 38 24.42 24.38 -5.45
N GLU A 39 23.59 25.30 -4.94
CA GLU A 39 22.84 25.04 -3.71
C GLU A 39 22.01 23.74 -3.86
N PRO A 40 22.06 22.80 -2.91
CA PRO A 40 21.38 21.49 -3.02
C PRO A 40 19.89 21.54 -3.30
N VAL A 41 19.19 22.65 -3.03
CA VAL A 41 17.77 22.80 -3.40
C VAL A 41 17.55 22.76 -4.91
N PHE A 42 18.56 23.05 -5.73
CA PHE A 42 18.50 22.92 -7.19
C PHE A 42 18.81 21.52 -7.70
N ASP A 43 19.33 20.63 -6.85
CA ASP A 43 19.60 19.25 -7.19
C ASP A 43 18.34 18.38 -7.24
N ILE A 44 17.25 18.89 -6.63
CA ILE A 44 15.93 18.24 -6.61
C ILE A 44 15.17 18.65 -7.89
N GLU A 45 14.51 17.67 -8.53
CA GLU A 45 13.65 17.93 -9.68
C GLU A 45 12.45 18.78 -9.26
N LYS A 46 12.09 19.77 -10.08
CA LYS A 46 11.01 20.74 -9.81
C LYS A 46 9.67 20.06 -9.54
N GLU A 47 9.41 18.94 -10.22
CA GLU A 47 8.22 18.11 -10.08
C GLU A 47 8.03 17.60 -8.66
N ILE A 48 9.10 17.28 -7.96
CA ILE A 48 9.03 16.81 -6.56
C ILE A 48 8.52 17.93 -5.63
N TYR A 49 8.90 19.17 -5.88
CA TYR A 49 8.34 20.30 -5.13
C TYR A 49 6.85 20.47 -5.39
N TYR A 50 6.38 20.27 -6.62
CA TYR A 50 4.94 20.30 -6.94
C TYR A 50 4.17 19.15 -6.29
N GLU A 51 4.73 17.95 -6.21
CA GLU A 51 4.13 16.84 -5.46
C GLU A 51 3.96 17.16 -3.96
N LEU A 52 4.90 17.86 -3.36
CA LEU A 52 4.78 18.32 -1.98
C LEU A 52 3.69 19.40 -1.83
N ILE A 53 3.59 20.32 -2.77
CA ILE A 53 2.59 21.39 -2.80
C ILE A 53 1.15 20.82 -2.85
N GLU A 54 0.93 19.64 -3.43
CA GLU A 54 -0.40 19.01 -3.43
C GLU A 54 -0.92 18.67 -2.02
N GLN A 55 -0.04 18.58 -1.03
CA GLN A 55 -0.40 18.33 0.37
C GLN A 55 -0.63 19.60 1.18
N ALA A 56 -0.41 20.77 0.59
CA ALA A 56 -0.53 22.04 1.26
C ALA A 56 -1.98 22.40 1.62
N THR A 57 -2.13 23.03 2.76
CA THR A 57 -3.41 23.58 3.23
C THR A 57 -3.55 25.08 2.98
N PHE A 58 -2.45 25.75 2.71
CA PHE A 58 -2.41 27.16 2.41
C PHE A 58 -3.24 27.48 1.16
N TYR A 59 -4.14 28.44 1.29
CA TYR A 59 -5.01 28.89 0.22
C TYR A 59 -5.26 30.40 0.31
N GLU A 60 -5.11 31.11 -0.80
CA GLU A 60 -5.40 32.53 -0.93
C GLU A 60 -6.16 32.76 -2.25
N ASN A 61 -7.30 33.45 -2.16
CA ASN A 61 -8.16 33.72 -3.31
C ASN A 61 -7.72 34.92 -4.16
N GLU A 62 -7.03 35.86 -3.56
CA GLU A 62 -6.63 37.10 -4.20
C GLU A 62 -5.18 37.04 -4.68
N PRO A 63 -4.82 37.70 -5.79
CA PRO A 63 -3.42 37.81 -6.20
C PRO A 63 -2.58 38.43 -5.09
N TYR A 64 -1.45 37.80 -4.77
CA TYR A 64 -0.60 38.22 -3.69
C TYR A 64 0.89 38.23 -4.02
N ILE A 65 1.64 39.00 -3.27
CA ILE A 65 3.10 38.93 -3.23
C ILE A 65 3.57 38.32 -1.92
N ILE A 66 4.64 37.56 -1.96
CA ILE A 66 5.32 36.99 -0.79
C ILE A 66 6.44 37.93 -0.35
N ALA A 67 6.44 38.28 0.94
CA ALA A 67 7.56 38.96 1.61
C ALA A 67 8.19 37.97 2.61
N TYR A 68 9.21 37.20 2.17
CA TYR A 68 9.94 36.28 3.05
C TYR A 68 11.15 36.99 3.64
N ILE A 69 10.99 37.51 4.89
CA ILE A 69 11.92 38.41 5.51
C ILE A 69 12.48 37.81 6.80
N LEU A 70 13.79 37.63 6.85
CA LEU A 70 14.49 37.08 8.02
C LEU A 70 14.83 38.17 9.05
N ASP A 71 15.27 39.33 8.58
CA ASP A 71 15.70 40.46 9.42
C ASP A 71 14.90 41.73 9.10
N PRO A 72 13.76 41.91 9.78
CA PRO A 72 12.82 43.03 9.50
C PRO A 72 13.37 44.40 9.94
N ASN A 73 13.11 45.43 9.10
CA ASN A 73 13.34 46.83 9.43
C ASN A 73 12.34 47.76 8.72
N ASP A 74 12.36 49.08 9.05
CA ASP A 74 11.41 50.04 8.49
C ASP A 74 11.56 50.22 6.99
N GLU A 75 12.78 50.17 6.46
CA GLU A 75 13.05 50.35 5.04
C GLU A 75 12.48 49.19 4.23
N LYS A 76 12.66 47.94 4.69
CA LYS A 76 12.06 46.75 4.07
C LYS A 76 10.55 46.82 4.11
N LEU A 77 9.96 47.23 5.24
CA LEU A 77 8.52 47.39 5.37
C LEU A 77 7.96 48.40 4.38
N ALA A 78 8.62 49.54 4.24
CA ALA A 78 8.22 50.59 3.29
C ALA A 78 8.27 50.10 1.85
N VAL A 79 9.33 49.37 1.46
CA VAL A 79 9.49 48.81 0.12
C VAL A 79 8.44 47.76 -0.15
N ILE A 80 8.19 46.82 0.75
CA ILE A 80 7.20 45.75 0.60
C ILE A 80 5.80 46.37 0.41
N ASN A 81 5.40 47.30 1.23
CA ASN A 81 4.12 48.01 1.12
C ASN A 81 3.99 48.77 -0.20
N LYS A 82 5.07 49.42 -0.63
CA LYS A 82 5.09 50.16 -1.92
C LYS A 82 4.92 49.19 -3.11
N ILE A 83 5.60 48.04 -3.13
CA ILE A 83 5.47 47.03 -4.20
C ILE A 83 4.05 46.48 -4.21
N GLY A 84 3.49 46.10 -3.07
CA GLY A 84 2.10 45.65 -2.95
C GLY A 84 1.11 46.66 -3.51
N TYR A 85 1.30 47.96 -3.19
CA TYR A 85 0.47 49.04 -3.73
C TYR A 85 0.64 49.23 -5.23
N CYS A 86 1.86 49.24 -5.74
CA CYS A 86 2.11 49.37 -7.20
C CYS A 86 1.56 48.20 -8.01
N MET A 87 1.61 47.03 -7.47
CA MET A 87 1.08 45.81 -8.17
C MET A 87 -0.42 45.56 -7.93
N GLY A 88 -1.05 46.30 -7.01
CA GLY A 88 -2.45 46.06 -6.63
C GLY A 88 -2.66 44.71 -6.01
N CYS A 89 -1.63 44.14 -5.39
CA CYS A 89 -1.66 42.79 -4.82
C CYS A 89 -1.65 42.84 -3.28
N LYS A 90 -2.30 41.87 -2.67
CA LYS A 90 -2.19 41.59 -1.24
C LYS A 90 -0.76 41.20 -0.89
N VAL A 91 -0.27 41.64 0.24
CA VAL A 91 1.04 41.22 0.76
C VAL A 91 0.85 40.14 1.82
N ILE A 92 1.60 39.07 1.71
CA ILE A 92 1.70 37.99 2.71
C ILE A 92 3.14 37.94 3.17
N THR A 93 3.35 38.11 4.48
CA THR A 93 4.68 38.11 5.06
C THR A 93 4.98 36.79 5.76
N ILE A 94 6.10 36.17 5.43
CA ILE A 94 6.63 34.99 6.09
C ILE A 94 7.86 35.38 6.89
N PRO A 95 7.86 35.25 8.23
CA PRO A 95 9.00 35.54 9.07
C PRO A 95 10.00 34.38 9.13
N ASP A 96 11.13 34.57 9.80
CA ASP A 96 12.09 33.52 10.13
C ASP A 96 11.42 32.38 10.91
N GLY A 97 11.64 31.14 10.46
CA GLY A 97 11.03 29.93 11.05
C GLY A 97 11.42 29.63 12.51
N TYR A 98 12.43 30.35 13.07
CA TYR A 98 12.78 30.28 14.49
C TYR A 98 11.91 31.18 15.39
N TYR A 99 10.89 31.77 14.84
CA TYR A 99 10.01 32.70 15.53
C TYR A 99 9.43 32.16 16.84
N THR A 100 9.16 30.86 16.91
CA THR A 100 8.52 30.23 18.09
C THR A 100 9.49 29.57 19.07
N ILE A 101 10.76 29.37 18.70
CA ILE A 101 11.73 28.56 19.47
C ILE A 101 12.87 29.40 20.05
N ILE A 102 13.35 30.38 19.32
CA ILE A 102 14.44 31.26 19.76
C ILE A 102 14.01 32.72 19.55
N LYS A 103 14.37 33.62 20.45
CA LYS A 103 14.15 35.03 20.23
C LYS A 103 14.73 35.47 18.90
N SER A 104 13.89 35.48 17.87
CA SER A 104 14.24 35.85 16.51
C SER A 104 14.45 37.40 16.42
N SER A 105 15.00 37.84 15.30
CA SER A 105 15.09 39.27 14.99
C SER A 105 13.71 39.94 14.96
N TRP A 106 12.65 39.16 14.67
CA TRP A 106 11.26 39.62 14.72
C TRP A 106 10.81 39.98 16.13
N ASP A 107 11.10 39.14 17.14
CA ASP A 107 10.78 39.44 18.56
C ASP A 107 11.63 40.61 19.08
N LYS A 108 12.92 40.60 18.71
CA LYS A 108 13.84 41.65 19.14
C LYS A 108 13.38 43.03 18.70
N TYR A 109 12.80 43.13 17.51
CA TYR A 109 12.34 44.41 16.96
C TYR A 109 10.84 44.62 17.12
N GLN A 110 10.11 43.67 17.73
CA GLN A 110 8.66 43.74 17.98
C GLN A 110 7.84 44.07 16.70
N ARG A 111 8.26 43.54 15.56
CA ARG A 111 7.74 43.90 14.23
C ARG A 111 6.53 43.11 13.75
N LYS A 112 6.09 42.10 14.51
CA LYS A 112 5.02 41.21 14.06
C LYS A 112 3.73 41.92 13.65
N GLY A 113 3.33 42.94 14.40
CA GLY A 113 2.10 43.71 14.12
C GLY A 113 2.25 44.80 13.06
N GLU A 114 3.48 45.09 12.63
CA GLU A 114 3.77 46.15 11.67
C GLU A 114 3.79 45.67 10.22
N PHE A 115 4.18 44.38 9.99
CA PHE A 115 4.19 43.79 8.66
C PHE A 115 2.81 43.25 8.29
N PRO A 116 2.41 43.32 7.00
CA PRO A 116 1.09 42.88 6.57
C PRO A 116 0.96 41.34 6.54
N ASN A 117 -0.17 40.83 7.00
CA ASN A 117 -0.57 39.43 6.91
C ASN A 117 0.52 38.40 7.26
N VAL A 118 1.09 38.52 8.46
CA VAL A 118 2.22 37.69 8.92
C VAL A 118 1.75 36.25 9.18
N GLN A 119 2.33 35.28 8.45
CA GLN A 119 2.08 33.87 8.58
C GLN A 119 3.19 33.18 9.39
N VAL A 120 2.94 32.80 10.62
CA VAL A 120 3.96 32.33 11.56
C VAL A 120 4.10 30.83 11.71
N ASN A 121 3.14 30.05 11.25
CA ASN A 121 3.09 28.59 11.46
C ASN A 121 2.92 27.83 10.14
N MET A 122 3.54 28.31 9.06
CA MET A 122 3.56 27.60 7.80
C MET A 122 4.45 26.36 7.92
N ASP A 123 3.93 25.21 7.55
CA ASP A 123 4.74 24.04 7.33
C ASP A 123 5.49 24.13 5.98
N VAL A 124 6.28 23.11 5.66
CA VAL A 124 7.08 23.11 4.43
C VAL A 124 6.21 23.12 3.19
N THR A 125 5.10 22.41 3.19
CA THR A 125 4.21 22.30 2.02
C THR A 125 3.47 23.60 1.77
N ASP A 126 3.00 24.25 2.82
CA ASP A 126 2.35 25.56 2.77
C ASP A 126 3.33 26.68 2.33
N PHE A 127 4.57 26.61 2.83
CA PHE A 127 5.64 27.52 2.40
C PHE A 127 5.92 27.41 0.89
N LEU A 128 6.09 26.18 0.38
CA LEU A 128 6.32 25.92 -1.04
C LEU A 128 5.13 26.40 -1.89
N LYS A 129 3.91 26.13 -1.45
CA LYS A 129 2.68 26.57 -2.11
C LYS A 129 2.60 28.09 -2.18
N ALA A 130 2.89 28.79 -1.08
CA ALA A 130 2.87 30.24 -1.04
C ALA A 130 3.84 30.86 -2.05
N PHE A 131 5.04 30.29 -2.20
CA PHE A 131 5.99 30.73 -3.22
C PHE A 131 5.52 30.38 -4.65
N SER A 132 5.02 29.19 -4.84
CA SER A 132 4.57 28.70 -6.16
C SER A 132 3.44 29.57 -6.75
N ASP A 133 2.50 30.01 -5.91
CA ASP A 133 1.32 30.76 -6.36
C ASP A 133 1.50 32.28 -6.34
N ALA A 134 2.59 32.78 -5.75
CA ALA A 134 2.87 34.22 -5.67
C ALA A 134 3.03 34.88 -7.04
N GLN A 135 2.53 36.12 -7.18
CA GLN A 135 2.75 36.94 -8.36
C GLN A 135 4.15 37.58 -8.37
N PHE A 136 4.68 37.85 -7.19
CA PHE A 136 5.99 38.45 -7.00
C PHE A 136 6.57 38.05 -5.64
N VAL A 137 7.90 38.02 -5.54
CA VAL A 137 8.57 37.72 -4.25
C VAL A 137 9.52 38.83 -3.85
N VAL A 138 9.48 39.25 -2.58
CA VAL A 138 10.46 40.11 -1.95
C VAL A 138 11.11 39.32 -0.81
N THR A 139 12.42 39.17 -0.85
CA THR A 139 13.09 38.35 0.16
C THR A 139 14.48 38.87 0.51
N ASP A 140 14.85 38.77 1.81
CA ASP A 140 16.21 38.93 2.30
C ASP A 140 16.84 37.58 2.69
N SER A 141 16.17 36.50 2.29
CA SER A 141 16.61 35.11 2.50
C SER A 141 17.30 34.56 1.25
N PHE A 142 18.47 33.98 1.44
CA PHE A 142 19.13 33.25 0.39
C PHE A 142 18.27 32.10 -0.19
N HIS A 143 17.65 31.28 0.68
CA HIS A 143 16.73 30.23 0.20
C HIS A 143 15.45 30.82 -0.41
N GLY A 144 14.99 31.97 0.06
CA GLY A 144 13.87 32.68 -0.59
C GLY A 144 14.20 33.04 -2.04
N THR A 145 15.44 33.50 -2.29
CA THR A 145 15.95 33.72 -3.65
C THR A 145 15.98 32.44 -4.48
N CYS A 146 16.50 31.34 -3.91
CA CYS A 146 16.54 30.05 -4.60
C CYS A 146 15.13 29.54 -4.96
N PHE A 147 14.17 29.60 -4.06
CA PHE A 147 12.79 29.17 -4.35
C PHE A 147 12.08 30.11 -5.32
N SER A 148 12.42 31.40 -5.34
CA SER A 148 11.91 32.33 -6.38
C SER A 148 12.37 31.87 -7.78
N ILE A 149 13.61 31.42 -7.90
CA ILE A 149 14.16 30.90 -9.15
C ILE A 149 13.54 29.54 -9.51
N ILE A 150 13.45 28.61 -8.54
CA ILE A 150 12.87 27.26 -8.76
C ILE A 150 11.42 27.35 -9.24
N PHE A 151 10.61 28.23 -8.65
CA PHE A 151 9.21 28.43 -9.03
C PHE A 151 9.00 29.46 -10.14
N GLU A 152 10.08 29.93 -10.78
CA GLU A 152 10.03 30.85 -11.91
C GLU A 152 9.26 32.15 -11.60
N LYS A 153 9.55 32.76 -10.44
CA LYS A 153 8.88 33.97 -10.00
C LYS A 153 9.61 35.24 -10.41
N LYS A 154 8.86 36.31 -10.63
CA LYS A 154 9.40 37.66 -10.65
C LYS A 154 9.72 38.03 -9.21
N PHE A 155 10.91 38.57 -8.94
CA PHE A 155 11.35 38.80 -7.57
C PHE A 155 12.40 39.92 -7.44
N ILE A 156 12.59 40.34 -6.22
CA ILE A 156 13.78 41.04 -5.77
C ILE A 156 14.38 40.36 -4.54
N SER A 157 15.70 40.28 -4.53
CA SER A 157 16.48 39.83 -3.37
C SER A 157 17.10 41.03 -2.67
N VAL A 158 16.87 41.15 -1.38
CA VAL A 158 17.45 42.24 -0.56
C VAL A 158 18.71 41.70 0.11
N CYS A 159 19.82 42.39 -0.12
CA CYS A 159 21.11 42.03 0.45
C CYS A 159 21.04 41.93 1.98
N ASN A 160 21.42 40.80 2.54
CA ASN A 160 21.44 40.60 4.00
C ASN A 160 22.88 40.50 4.53
N ASN A 161 23.45 41.63 4.89
CA ASN A 161 24.84 41.75 5.39
C ASN A 161 25.06 41.01 6.70
N VAL A 162 24.03 40.75 7.49
CA VAL A 162 24.12 40.05 8.77
C VAL A 162 24.32 38.55 8.57
N ARG A 163 23.73 38.02 7.48
CA ARG A 163 23.67 36.55 7.20
C ARG A 163 24.55 36.15 6.01
N GLY A 164 25.40 37.04 5.48
CA GLY A 164 26.32 36.73 4.37
C GLY A 164 25.80 37.22 3.01
N ALA A 165 26.21 38.41 2.61
CA ALA A 165 25.78 39.06 1.37
C ALA A 165 26.33 38.36 0.11
N GLU A 166 27.55 37.86 0.21
CA GLU A 166 28.30 37.27 -0.91
C GLU A 166 27.57 36.10 -1.59
N ARG A 167 26.67 35.39 -0.86
CA ARG A 167 25.87 34.30 -1.40
C ARG A 167 24.87 34.76 -2.44
N PHE A 168 24.32 35.95 -2.27
CA PHE A 168 23.37 36.52 -3.22
C PHE A 168 24.06 36.89 -4.53
N ASP A 169 25.26 37.52 -4.43
CA ASP A 169 26.04 37.90 -5.60
C ASP A 169 26.42 36.63 -6.41
N ASP A 170 26.88 35.57 -5.74
CA ASP A 170 27.29 34.33 -6.37
C ASP A 170 26.13 33.64 -7.10
N ILE A 171 25.01 33.44 -6.43
CA ILE A 171 23.87 32.69 -7.04
C ILE A 171 23.19 33.50 -8.15
N LEU A 172 22.97 34.78 -7.93
CA LEU A 172 22.35 35.65 -8.94
C LEU A 172 23.28 35.88 -10.11
N GLY A 173 24.60 35.94 -9.88
CA GLY A 173 25.60 36.01 -10.95
C GLY A 173 25.61 34.78 -11.83
N ARG A 174 25.49 33.58 -11.28
CA ARG A 174 25.41 32.33 -12.05
C ARG A 174 24.20 32.24 -12.96
N PHE A 175 23.11 32.88 -12.57
CA PHE A 175 21.86 32.89 -13.35
C PHE A 175 21.66 34.18 -14.16
N ASN A 176 22.65 35.09 -14.17
CA ASN A 176 22.56 36.38 -14.84
C ASN A 176 21.37 37.23 -14.35
N LEU A 177 21.12 37.21 -13.03
CA LEU A 177 20.02 37.89 -12.36
C LEU A 177 20.49 38.92 -11.32
N VAL A 178 21.69 39.47 -11.49
CA VAL A 178 22.27 40.46 -10.56
C VAL A 178 21.44 41.73 -10.47
N ASP A 179 20.70 42.09 -11.52
CA ASP A 179 19.74 43.20 -11.56
C ASP A 179 18.58 43.00 -10.55
N ARG A 180 18.35 41.81 -10.06
CA ARG A 180 17.35 41.51 -9.03
C ARG A 180 17.87 41.67 -7.59
N LEU A 181 19.15 42.00 -7.40
CA LEU A 181 19.74 42.24 -6.08
C LEU A 181 19.66 43.70 -5.69
N VAL A 182 19.05 43.95 -4.53
CA VAL A 182 18.93 45.30 -3.93
C VAL A 182 19.85 45.37 -2.70
N CYS A 183 21.01 46.00 -2.84
CA CYS A 183 21.98 46.12 -1.75
C CYS A 183 21.73 47.31 -0.83
N ASP A 184 21.12 48.40 -1.31
CA ASP A 184 20.74 49.57 -0.50
C ASP A 184 19.20 49.74 -0.56
N ILE A 185 18.52 49.09 0.37
CA ILE A 185 17.05 49.09 0.41
C ILE A 185 16.47 50.47 0.69
N GLY A 186 17.20 51.35 1.39
CA GLY A 186 16.78 52.71 1.68
C GLY A 186 16.75 53.64 0.45
N LYS A 187 17.51 53.30 -0.60
CA LYS A 187 17.52 53.99 -1.88
C LYS A 187 16.70 53.29 -2.97
N PHE A 188 16.07 52.17 -2.64
CA PHE A 188 15.29 51.40 -3.61
C PHE A 188 14.14 52.21 -4.20
N GLN A 189 14.04 52.23 -5.52
CA GLN A 189 12.93 52.79 -6.24
C GLN A 189 12.27 51.73 -7.10
N TRP A 190 10.98 51.56 -6.94
CA TRP A 190 10.22 50.64 -7.78
C TRP A 190 10.30 51.10 -9.22
N ASN A 191 10.53 50.12 -10.10
CA ASN A 191 10.56 50.27 -11.55
C ASN A 191 9.84 49.07 -12.17
N ASP A 192 8.96 49.31 -13.12
CA ASP A 192 8.18 48.28 -13.76
C ASP A 192 9.05 47.25 -14.52
N ASN A 193 10.33 47.54 -14.77
CA ASN A 193 11.30 46.58 -15.31
C ASN A 193 11.48 45.33 -14.40
N TYR A 194 11.15 45.45 -13.10
CA TYR A 194 11.10 44.24 -12.23
C TYR A 194 9.98 43.28 -12.60
N LEU A 195 9.01 43.71 -13.44
CA LEU A 195 7.94 42.90 -14.00
C LEU A 195 8.27 42.30 -15.38
N ASP A 196 9.43 42.65 -15.92
CA ASP A 196 9.88 42.06 -17.18
C ASP A 196 10.09 40.55 -17.04
N ASP A 197 9.88 39.82 -18.13
CA ASP A 197 10.02 38.37 -18.12
C ASP A 197 11.49 37.97 -17.94
N ILE A 198 11.69 36.98 -17.08
CA ILE A 198 12.98 36.37 -16.82
C ILE A 198 13.13 35.17 -17.76
N ASP A 199 14.28 35.04 -18.41
CA ASP A 199 14.60 33.91 -19.29
C ASP A 199 14.85 32.63 -18.46
N TYR A 200 13.75 32.06 -17.92
CA TYR A 200 13.82 30.83 -17.15
C TYR A 200 14.22 29.61 -17.98
N GLU A 201 14.08 29.63 -19.31
CA GLU A 201 14.56 28.52 -20.16
C GLU A 201 16.08 28.40 -20.09
N SER A 202 16.80 29.51 -20.17
CA SER A 202 18.25 29.54 -20.03
C SER A 202 18.70 29.17 -18.61
N ILE A 203 17.99 29.67 -17.60
CA ILE A 203 18.26 29.36 -16.19
C ILE A 203 18.08 27.87 -15.89
N ASN A 204 17.01 27.24 -16.37
CA ASN A 204 16.77 25.82 -16.18
C ASN A 204 17.87 24.95 -16.82
N LYS A 205 18.45 25.37 -17.95
CA LYS A 205 19.61 24.67 -18.53
C LYS A 205 20.86 24.76 -17.65
N VAL A 206 21.05 25.88 -16.94
CA VAL A 206 22.15 26.03 -15.95
C VAL A 206 21.89 25.14 -14.73
N ILE A 207 20.66 25.10 -14.24
CA ILE A 207 20.25 24.24 -13.11
C ILE A 207 20.49 22.76 -13.48
N GLU A 208 20.04 22.30 -14.65
CA GLU A 208 20.23 20.93 -15.10
C GLU A 208 21.71 20.55 -15.19
N ARG A 209 22.54 21.45 -15.73
CA ARG A 209 24.00 21.25 -15.79
C ARG A 209 24.59 21.14 -14.40
N GLY A 210 24.24 22.04 -13.47
CA GLY A 210 24.70 22.02 -12.09
C GLY A 210 24.30 20.75 -11.36
N ARG A 211 23.08 20.26 -11.55
CA ARG A 211 22.60 18.98 -11.01
C ARG A 211 23.45 17.82 -11.51
N ASN A 212 23.72 17.76 -12.81
CA ASN A 212 24.58 16.71 -13.39
C ASN A 212 26.00 16.76 -12.82
N GLU A 213 26.57 17.97 -12.63
CA GLU A 213 27.87 18.13 -11.98
C GLU A 213 27.87 17.67 -10.52
N ALA A 214 26.81 17.98 -9.75
CA ALA A 214 26.68 17.54 -8.38
C ALA A 214 26.61 16.01 -8.28
N VAL A 215 25.81 15.36 -9.12
CA VAL A 215 25.70 13.90 -9.19
C VAL A 215 27.04 13.27 -9.58
N GLU A 216 27.74 13.81 -10.57
CA GLU A 216 29.04 13.30 -11.00
C GLU A 216 30.08 13.44 -9.88
N TRP A 217 30.15 14.60 -9.23
CA TRP A 217 31.07 14.84 -8.13
C TRP A 217 30.78 13.93 -6.93
N LEU A 218 29.51 13.83 -6.52
CA LEU A 218 29.10 12.99 -5.41
C LEU A 218 29.43 11.52 -5.69
N SER A 219 29.20 11.05 -6.90
CA SER A 219 29.52 9.69 -7.34
C SER A 219 31.02 9.37 -7.21
N LYS A 220 31.89 10.34 -7.50
CA LYS A 220 33.33 10.22 -7.33
C LYS A 220 33.74 10.29 -5.86
N ALA A 221 33.15 11.20 -5.10
CA ALA A 221 33.45 11.45 -3.70
C ALA A 221 33.14 10.25 -2.81
N VAL A 222 32.07 9.52 -3.07
CA VAL A 222 31.68 8.32 -2.30
C VAL A 222 32.38 7.05 -2.79
N ASN A 223 33.41 7.21 -3.66
CA ASN A 223 34.13 6.11 -4.29
C ASN A 223 33.22 5.07 -4.96
N ILE A 224 32.08 5.56 -5.44
CA ILE A 224 31.14 4.77 -6.21
C ILE A 224 31.68 4.78 -7.64
N ASN A 225 32.37 3.71 -8.01
CA ASN A 225 32.67 3.39 -9.40
C ASN A 225 31.35 3.27 -10.17
N LYS A 226 30.84 4.37 -10.72
CA LYS A 226 29.51 4.60 -11.27
C LYS A 226 28.39 4.39 -10.25
N CYS A 227 27.71 5.44 -9.86
CA CYS A 227 26.45 5.32 -9.11
C CYS A 227 25.59 4.28 -9.82
N ASP A 228 25.35 3.13 -9.19
CA ASP A 228 24.52 2.08 -9.75
C ASP A 228 23.06 2.56 -9.67
N LEU A 229 22.59 3.25 -10.70
CA LEU A 229 21.21 3.74 -10.83
C LEU A 229 20.24 2.61 -11.18
N SER A 230 20.72 1.37 -11.26
CA SER A 230 19.87 0.24 -11.57
C SER A 230 18.95 -0.12 -10.40
N VAL A 231 17.86 -0.82 -10.69
CA VAL A 231 16.93 -1.35 -9.68
C VAL A 231 17.61 -2.25 -8.65
N LYS A 232 18.78 -2.83 -8.96
CA LYS A 232 19.56 -3.65 -8.01
C LYS A 232 19.92 -2.88 -6.73
N ARG A 233 20.22 -1.61 -6.85
CA ARG A 233 20.65 -0.77 -5.72
C ARG A 233 19.52 0.09 -5.15
N THR A 234 18.58 0.52 -5.99
CA THR A 234 17.55 1.48 -5.62
C THR A 234 16.30 0.83 -5.05
N VAL A 235 16.08 -0.47 -5.31
CA VAL A 235 14.91 -1.21 -4.83
C VAL A 235 15.36 -2.21 -3.78
N ASN A 236 14.75 -2.13 -2.60
CA ASN A 236 14.83 -3.22 -1.63
C ASN A 236 14.10 -4.44 -2.23
N PHE A 237 14.80 -5.56 -2.42
CA PHE A 237 14.20 -6.74 -3.06
C PHE A 237 13.07 -7.37 -2.24
N ASN A 238 13.00 -7.13 -0.95
CA ASN A 238 11.86 -7.54 -0.13
C ASN A 238 10.57 -6.77 -0.50
N GLU A 239 10.71 -5.56 -1.04
CA GLU A 239 9.59 -4.75 -1.56
C GLU A 239 9.31 -5.00 -3.03
N CYS A 240 10.18 -5.72 -3.75
CA CYS A 240 10.02 -6.00 -5.16
C CYS A 240 8.80 -6.89 -5.41
N ILE A 241 7.89 -6.42 -6.24
CA ILE A 241 6.64 -7.13 -6.60
C ILE A 241 6.78 -8.07 -7.80
N GLY A 242 7.96 -8.18 -8.40
CA GLY A 242 8.21 -9.07 -9.53
C GLY A 242 7.45 -8.72 -10.82
N CYS A 243 7.04 -7.47 -11.03
CA CYS A 243 6.20 -7.06 -12.18
C CYS A 243 6.93 -7.01 -13.52
N ALA A 244 8.24 -7.20 -13.56
CA ALA A 244 9.08 -7.17 -14.76
C ALA A 244 9.11 -5.85 -15.57
N ALA A 245 8.53 -4.75 -15.08
CA ALA A 245 8.58 -3.45 -15.78
C ALA A 245 10.02 -3.01 -16.07
N CYS A 246 10.93 -3.20 -15.11
CA CYS A 246 12.36 -2.89 -15.24
C CYS A 246 13.06 -3.73 -16.30
N ALA A 247 12.73 -5.02 -16.45
CA ALA A 247 13.26 -5.90 -17.48
C ALA A 247 12.75 -5.51 -18.86
N ASN A 248 11.45 -5.25 -18.97
CA ASN A 248 10.80 -4.85 -20.23
C ASN A 248 11.28 -3.51 -20.76
N ILE A 249 11.62 -2.54 -19.90
CA ILE A 249 12.05 -1.21 -20.35
C ILE A 249 13.55 -1.14 -20.68
N CYS A 250 14.35 -2.12 -20.29
CA CYS A 250 15.80 -2.06 -20.39
C CYS A 250 16.24 -2.02 -21.87
N PRO A 251 16.87 -0.91 -22.36
CA PRO A 251 17.26 -0.77 -23.76
C PRO A 251 18.42 -1.68 -24.16
N LYS A 252 19.12 -2.28 -23.17
CA LYS A 252 20.25 -3.19 -23.39
C LYS A 252 19.94 -4.64 -23.02
N ASN A 253 18.67 -4.95 -22.68
CA ASN A 253 18.29 -6.26 -22.16
C ASN A 253 19.25 -6.76 -21.06
N ALA A 254 19.64 -5.82 -20.19
CA ALA A 254 20.58 -6.08 -19.10
C ALA A 254 19.91 -6.52 -17.82
N ILE A 255 18.60 -6.81 -17.85
CA ILE A 255 17.82 -7.25 -16.68
C ILE A 255 17.06 -8.50 -17.06
N GLU A 256 17.35 -9.59 -16.35
CA GLU A 256 16.64 -10.86 -16.42
C GLU A 256 15.81 -11.03 -15.16
N MET A 257 14.61 -11.61 -15.30
CA MET A 257 13.82 -11.98 -14.12
C MET A 257 14.32 -13.32 -13.59
N SER A 258 14.76 -13.33 -12.34
CA SER A 258 15.27 -14.49 -11.61
C SER A 258 14.40 -14.73 -10.38
N THR A 259 14.78 -15.68 -9.52
CA THR A 259 14.11 -15.92 -8.25
C THR A 259 15.04 -15.70 -7.07
N ASP A 260 14.46 -15.21 -5.96
CA ASP A 260 15.15 -15.20 -4.67
C ASP A 260 15.23 -16.63 -4.06
N LYS A 261 15.77 -16.72 -2.85
CA LYS A 261 15.89 -18.01 -2.12
C LYS A 261 14.53 -18.67 -1.85
N TYR A 262 13.46 -17.90 -1.77
CA TYR A 262 12.10 -18.38 -1.53
C TYR A 262 11.31 -18.64 -2.81
N GLY A 263 11.87 -18.27 -3.98
CA GLY A 263 11.25 -18.48 -5.29
C GLY A 263 10.38 -17.33 -5.76
N TYR A 264 10.46 -16.15 -5.14
CA TYR A 264 9.80 -14.93 -5.66
C TYR A 264 10.60 -14.34 -6.80
N TYR A 265 9.90 -13.88 -7.84
CA TYR A 265 10.53 -13.25 -9.00
C TYR A 265 11.08 -11.87 -8.65
N ILE A 266 12.38 -11.70 -8.91
CA ILE A 266 13.14 -10.45 -8.70
C ILE A 266 14.04 -10.17 -9.90
N PRO A 267 14.39 -8.90 -10.18
CA PRO A 267 15.29 -8.57 -11.28
C PRO A 267 16.74 -8.92 -10.94
N LYS A 268 17.42 -9.59 -11.86
CA LYS A 268 18.88 -9.81 -11.85
C LYS A 268 19.51 -8.91 -12.90
N VAL A 269 20.31 -7.94 -12.46
CA VAL A 269 21.00 -7.02 -13.36
C VAL A 269 22.33 -7.62 -13.80
N LEU A 270 22.51 -7.72 -15.13
CA LEU A 270 23.74 -8.20 -15.78
C LEU A 270 24.71 -7.01 -15.91
N ALA A 271 25.71 -6.95 -15.03
CA ALA A 271 26.62 -5.80 -14.92
C ALA A 271 27.38 -5.52 -16.22
N GLU A 272 27.71 -6.55 -16.97
CA GLU A 272 28.42 -6.46 -18.26
C GLU A 272 27.59 -5.82 -19.39
N LYS A 273 26.25 -5.87 -19.30
CA LYS A 273 25.34 -5.28 -20.26
C LYS A 273 24.78 -3.93 -19.80
N CYS A 274 24.80 -3.69 -18.48
CA CYS A 274 24.18 -2.53 -17.88
C CYS A 274 24.97 -1.25 -18.15
N ILE A 275 24.35 -0.29 -18.84
CA ILE A 275 24.93 1.03 -19.12
C ILE A 275 24.62 2.07 -18.03
N ASN A 276 23.96 1.65 -16.94
CA ASN A 276 23.62 2.48 -15.81
C ASN A 276 22.78 3.73 -16.12
N CYS A 277 21.84 3.63 -17.06
CA CYS A 277 21.01 4.74 -17.52
C CYS A 277 19.85 5.10 -16.57
N GLY A 278 19.54 4.31 -15.55
CA GLY A 278 18.48 4.55 -14.57
C GLY A 278 17.04 4.41 -15.08
N VAL A 279 16.79 4.07 -16.35
CA VAL A 279 15.42 3.98 -16.90
C VAL A 279 14.59 2.91 -16.18
N CYS A 280 15.21 1.81 -15.76
CA CYS A 280 14.53 0.75 -15.00
C CYS A 280 13.98 1.23 -13.65
N THR A 281 14.67 2.18 -13.01
CA THR A 281 14.26 2.80 -11.75
C THR A 281 13.03 3.71 -11.94
N LYS A 282 13.03 4.48 -13.05
CA LYS A 282 11.92 5.41 -13.37
C LYS A 282 10.57 4.70 -13.60
N VAL A 283 10.58 3.47 -14.07
CA VAL A 283 9.36 2.69 -14.30
C VAL A 283 9.00 1.75 -13.16
N CYS A 284 9.79 1.72 -12.08
CA CYS A 284 9.55 0.81 -10.98
C CYS A 284 8.38 1.28 -10.11
N PRO A 285 7.26 0.55 -10.05
CA PRO A 285 6.10 0.98 -9.27
C PRO A 285 6.32 0.88 -7.76
N THR A 286 7.36 0.17 -7.30
CA THR A 286 7.75 0.14 -5.90
C THR A 286 8.30 1.48 -5.43
N LEU A 287 9.00 2.21 -6.32
CA LEU A 287 9.57 3.51 -6.04
C LEU A 287 8.57 4.65 -6.29
N SER A 288 7.80 4.56 -7.35
CA SER A 288 6.80 5.56 -7.70
C SER A 288 5.66 4.93 -8.48
N ILE A 289 4.45 5.05 -7.99
CA ILE A 289 3.23 4.63 -8.69
C ILE A 289 2.75 5.81 -9.52
N ARG A 290 2.56 5.59 -10.84
CA ARG A 290 2.00 6.60 -11.72
C ARG A 290 0.63 7.05 -11.22
N LYS A 291 0.37 8.36 -11.19
CA LYS A 291 -0.92 8.95 -10.78
C LYS A 291 -2.10 8.20 -11.40
N ASN A 292 -3.06 7.89 -10.56
CA ASN A 292 -4.30 7.26 -10.94
C ASN A 292 -5.43 8.31 -10.89
N TYR A 293 -6.05 8.56 -12.03
CA TYR A 293 -7.16 9.50 -12.17
C TYR A 293 -8.53 8.83 -12.12
N ASN A 294 -8.59 7.56 -11.71
CA ASN A 294 -9.83 6.83 -11.55
C ASN A 294 -10.63 7.43 -10.38
N ASN A 295 -11.81 7.96 -10.63
CA ASN A 295 -12.63 8.65 -9.66
C ASN A 295 -14.07 8.11 -9.56
N VAL A 296 -14.45 7.24 -10.50
CA VAL A 296 -15.76 6.58 -10.49
C VAL A 296 -15.60 5.22 -9.82
N GLN A 297 -16.42 4.96 -8.82
CA GLN A 297 -16.43 3.66 -8.15
C GLN A 297 -17.86 3.21 -7.97
N LYS A 298 -18.30 2.32 -8.87
CA LYS A 298 -19.58 1.64 -8.77
C LYS A 298 -19.33 0.16 -8.58
N LEU A 299 -20.01 -0.44 -7.63
CA LEU A 299 -19.97 -1.87 -7.38
C LEU A 299 -21.19 -2.52 -8.02
N TYR A 300 -20.94 -3.65 -8.69
CA TYR A 300 -21.99 -4.51 -9.23
C TYR A 300 -21.81 -5.95 -8.74
N GLU A 301 -22.90 -6.60 -8.44
CA GLU A 301 -22.97 -8.06 -8.46
C GLU A 301 -23.14 -8.54 -9.89
N PHE A 302 -22.38 -9.57 -10.25
CA PHE A 302 -22.45 -10.16 -11.57
C PHE A 302 -22.50 -11.69 -11.52
N GLN A 303 -23.42 -12.24 -12.27
CA GLN A 303 -23.49 -13.68 -12.50
C GLN A 303 -23.84 -13.95 -13.97
N SER A 304 -22.99 -14.71 -14.68
CA SER A 304 -23.24 -15.10 -16.07
C SER A 304 -24.50 -15.98 -16.19
N LYS A 305 -25.30 -15.72 -17.20
CA LYS A 305 -26.45 -16.57 -17.56
C LYS A 305 -26.04 -17.79 -18.42
N ASN A 306 -24.84 -17.75 -19.00
CA ASN A 306 -24.26 -18.92 -19.67
C ASN A 306 -23.75 -19.89 -18.62
N ARG A 307 -24.37 -21.08 -18.57
CA ARG A 307 -24.05 -22.12 -17.60
C ARG A 307 -22.62 -22.65 -17.74
N GLU A 308 -22.11 -22.78 -18.96
CA GLU A 308 -20.74 -23.27 -19.21
C GLU A 308 -19.71 -22.26 -18.69
N VAL A 309 -19.89 -20.97 -19.03
CA VAL A 309 -19.05 -19.88 -18.52
C VAL A 309 -19.06 -19.85 -16.99
N LEU A 310 -20.23 -20.03 -16.38
CA LEU A 310 -20.38 -19.98 -14.94
C LEU A 310 -19.62 -21.11 -14.24
N TYR A 311 -19.71 -22.35 -14.73
CA TYR A 311 -18.99 -23.51 -14.16
C TYR A 311 -17.50 -23.49 -14.46
N ALA A 312 -17.09 -22.99 -15.63
CA ALA A 312 -15.68 -22.82 -15.99
C ALA A 312 -14.98 -21.70 -15.20
N SER A 313 -15.72 -20.87 -14.47
CA SER A 313 -15.19 -19.73 -13.71
C SER A 313 -15.05 -20.05 -12.22
N SER A 314 -14.11 -19.37 -11.54
CA SER A 314 -13.98 -19.45 -10.07
C SER A 314 -15.11 -18.73 -9.34
N SER A 315 -15.71 -17.70 -9.95
CA SER A 315 -16.77 -16.86 -9.37
C SER A 315 -17.96 -16.76 -10.34
N GLY A 316 -18.56 -15.58 -10.51
CA GLY A 316 -19.76 -15.36 -11.34
C GLY A 316 -19.56 -15.30 -12.86
N GLY A 317 -18.30 -15.47 -13.36
CA GLY A 317 -18.05 -15.58 -14.80
C GLY A 317 -17.70 -14.28 -15.53
N ILE A 318 -17.56 -13.15 -14.83
CA ILE A 318 -17.32 -11.83 -15.43
C ILE A 318 -16.08 -11.80 -16.35
N PHE A 319 -14.98 -12.47 -15.98
CA PHE A 319 -13.75 -12.47 -16.79
C PHE A 319 -14.02 -13.01 -18.20
N THR A 320 -14.65 -14.19 -18.31
CA THR A 320 -14.95 -14.82 -19.60
C THR A 320 -15.91 -13.96 -20.42
N THR A 321 -16.96 -13.43 -19.78
CA THR A 321 -17.94 -12.58 -20.47
C THR A 321 -17.31 -11.27 -21.00
N LEU A 322 -16.36 -10.65 -20.27
CA LEU A 322 -15.59 -9.51 -20.77
C LEU A 322 -14.66 -9.95 -21.93
N ALA A 323 -14.01 -11.10 -21.82
CA ALA A 323 -13.11 -11.63 -22.84
C ALA A 323 -13.82 -11.83 -24.17
N GLU A 324 -15.05 -12.34 -24.17
CA GLU A 324 -15.90 -12.44 -25.38
C GLU A 324 -16.03 -11.08 -26.05
N LYS A 325 -16.29 -10.00 -25.28
CA LYS A 325 -16.43 -8.64 -25.85
C LYS A 325 -15.12 -8.08 -26.43
N ILE A 326 -13.98 -8.51 -25.89
CA ILE A 326 -12.66 -8.14 -26.42
C ILE A 326 -12.41 -8.86 -27.76
N PHE A 327 -12.72 -10.16 -27.84
CA PHE A 327 -12.56 -10.93 -29.07
C PHE A 327 -13.54 -10.52 -30.17
N ASP A 328 -14.77 -10.10 -29.85
CA ASP A 328 -15.72 -9.49 -30.78
C ASP A 328 -15.13 -8.25 -31.52
N LYS A 329 -14.09 -7.65 -30.95
CA LYS A 329 -13.36 -6.50 -31.52
C LYS A 329 -11.97 -6.88 -32.03
N ASN A 330 -11.72 -8.18 -32.27
CA ASN A 330 -10.40 -8.69 -32.70
C ASN A 330 -9.26 -8.31 -31.75
N GLY A 331 -9.57 -8.22 -30.45
CA GLY A 331 -8.61 -7.89 -29.41
C GLY A 331 -7.72 -9.06 -29.03
N VAL A 332 -6.76 -8.79 -28.15
CA VAL A 332 -5.85 -9.76 -27.57
C VAL A 332 -5.90 -9.65 -26.05
N ILE A 333 -5.77 -10.78 -25.35
CA ILE A 333 -5.86 -10.82 -23.88
C ILE A 333 -4.58 -11.40 -23.30
N TYR A 334 -4.05 -10.71 -22.28
CA TYR A 334 -2.95 -11.20 -21.46
C TYR A 334 -3.47 -11.51 -20.06
N GLY A 335 -3.15 -12.70 -19.55
CA GLY A 335 -3.55 -13.14 -18.20
C GLY A 335 -2.72 -14.30 -17.70
N ALA A 336 -2.95 -14.69 -16.46
CA ALA A 336 -2.22 -15.76 -15.78
C ALA A 336 -2.66 -17.15 -16.27
N ALA A 337 -1.73 -17.95 -16.76
CA ALA A 337 -1.93 -19.33 -17.23
C ALA A 337 -0.95 -20.29 -16.55
N TRP A 338 -1.34 -21.57 -16.43
CA TRP A 338 -0.40 -22.65 -16.10
C TRP A 338 0.55 -22.92 -17.25
N ASP A 339 1.80 -23.22 -16.94
CA ASP A 339 2.68 -23.94 -17.86
C ASP A 339 2.63 -25.46 -17.59
N ASP A 340 3.35 -26.24 -18.40
CA ASP A 340 3.35 -27.70 -18.34
C ASP A 340 3.94 -28.27 -17.03
N ASN A 341 4.63 -27.44 -16.24
CA ASN A 341 5.24 -27.79 -14.95
C ASN A 341 4.51 -27.18 -13.75
N PHE A 342 3.30 -26.68 -13.95
CA PHE A 342 2.51 -25.99 -12.91
C PHE A 342 3.20 -24.76 -12.30
N TYR A 343 3.95 -24.00 -13.11
CA TYR A 343 4.25 -22.61 -12.84
C TYR A 343 3.22 -21.73 -13.50
N VAL A 344 2.98 -20.56 -12.90
CA VAL A 344 2.04 -19.58 -13.47
C VAL A 344 2.80 -18.51 -14.20
N LYS A 345 2.41 -18.23 -15.45
CA LYS A 345 2.97 -17.11 -16.23
C LYS A 345 1.88 -16.32 -16.94
N HIS A 346 2.17 -15.04 -17.20
CA HIS A 346 1.30 -14.25 -18.08
C HIS A 346 1.45 -14.71 -19.51
N THR A 347 0.35 -15.12 -20.08
CA THR A 347 0.27 -15.68 -21.44
C THR A 347 -0.74 -14.87 -22.25
N LYS A 348 -0.41 -14.69 -23.53
CA LYS A 348 -1.31 -14.10 -24.53
C LYS A 348 -2.24 -15.17 -25.09
N ILE A 349 -3.51 -14.78 -25.27
CA ILE A 349 -4.48 -15.54 -26.08
C ILE A 349 -5.12 -14.59 -27.12
N GLU A 350 -5.43 -15.12 -28.29
CA GLU A 350 -5.97 -14.34 -29.42
C GLU A 350 -7.36 -14.79 -29.88
N SER A 351 -7.91 -15.81 -29.24
CA SER A 351 -9.25 -16.31 -29.54
C SER A 351 -9.95 -16.86 -28.30
N ILE A 352 -11.29 -16.91 -28.35
CA ILE A 352 -12.10 -17.48 -27.27
C ILE A 352 -11.85 -18.99 -27.08
N ALA A 353 -11.40 -19.70 -28.11
CA ALA A 353 -11.05 -21.13 -28.02
C ALA A 353 -9.89 -21.38 -27.03
N GLU A 354 -9.08 -20.37 -26.73
CA GLU A 354 -7.95 -20.47 -25.81
C GLU A 354 -8.29 -20.02 -24.39
N ILE A 355 -9.53 -19.56 -24.14
CA ILE A 355 -9.93 -18.90 -22.88
C ILE A 355 -9.70 -19.79 -21.66
N GLU A 356 -9.80 -21.10 -21.79
CA GLU A 356 -9.58 -22.05 -20.69
C GLU A 356 -8.20 -21.89 -20.04
N LYS A 357 -7.17 -21.51 -20.81
CA LYS A 357 -5.81 -21.26 -20.29
C LYS A 357 -5.80 -20.20 -19.18
N LEU A 358 -6.65 -19.17 -19.32
CA LEU A 358 -6.71 -18.02 -18.40
C LEU A 358 -7.80 -18.13 -17.34
N GLN A 359 -8.77 -19.03 -17.51
CA GLN A 359 -9.84 -19.26 -16.55
C GLN A 359 -9.33 -19.86 -15.24
N LYS A 360 -10.14 -19.80 -14.21
CA LYS A 360 -9.86 -20.27 -12.84
C LYS A 360 -8.75 -19.48 -12.13
N SER A 361 -8.86 -19.40 -10.82
CA SER A 361 -7.87 -18.74 -9.97
C SER A 361 -6.61 -19.59 -9.85
N LYS A 362 -5.45 -18.93 -9.87
CA LYS A 362 -4.15 -19.54 -9.61
C LYS A 362 -3.51 -18.77 -8.47
N TYR A 363 -3.45 -19.39 -7.29
CA TYR A 363 -3.00 -18.74 -6.05
C TYR A 363 -1.48 -18.76 -5.91
N LEU A 364 -0.79 -18.23 -6.93
CA LEU A 364 0.66 -18.13 -7.03
C LEU A 364 1.06 -16.79 -7.65
N GLN A 365 2.29 -16.36 -7.38
CA GLN A 365 2.90 -15.28 -8.15
C GLN A 365 3.09 -15.74 -9.60
N SER A 366 2.54 -15.00 -10.56
CA SER A 366 2.73 -15.27 -11.97
C SER A 366 3.97 -14.59 -12.51
N PHE A 367 4.71 -15.30 -13.33
CA PHE A 367 5.86 -14.79 -14.06
C PHE A 367 5.41 -13.88 -15.21
N ILE A 368 6.05 -12.73 -15.33
CA ILE A 368 5.95 -11.84 -16.48
C ILE A 368 7.35 -11.79 -17.09
N ASP A 369 7.49 -12.19 -18.34
CA ASP A 369 8.78 -12.16 -19.00
C ASP A 369 9.17 -10.75 -19.49
N GLU A 370 10.41 -10.60 -19.93
CA GLU A 370 11.02 -9.34 -20.35
C GLU A 370 10.52 -8.82 -21.70
N ASN A 371 9.57 -9.49 -22.35
CA ASN A 371 8.98 -9.08 -23.62
C ASN A 371 7.46 -8.84 -23.54
N THR A 372 6.79 -9.34 -22.52
CA THR A 372 5.32 -9.27 -22.38
C THR A 372 4.80 -7.83 -22.50
N PHE A 373 5.40 -6.87 -21.82
CA PHE A 373 4.96 -5.48 -21.87
C PHE A 373 5.36 -4.79 -23.18
N LYS A 374 6.48 -5.20 -23.78
CA LYS A 374 6.90 -4.73 -25.11
C LYS A 374 5.89 -5.16 -26.18
N ASP A 375 5.46 -6.42 -26.16
CA ASP A 375 4.45 -6.94 -27.08
C ASP A 375 3.12 -6.20 -26.93
N ILE A 376 2.67 -5.99 -25.69
CA ILE A 376 1.48 -5.18 -25.40
C ILE A 376 1.62 -3.78 -26.03
N LYS A 377 2.77 -3.12 -25.83
CA LYS A 377 3.01 -1.78 -26.38
C LYS A 377 2.97 -1.77 -27.90
N ILE A 378 3.49 -2.79 -28.56
CA ILE A 378 3.44 -2.94 -30.04
C ILE A 378 1.99 -3.04 -30.50
N TYR A 379 1.18 -3.95 -29.94
CA TYR A 379 -0.24 -4.06 -30.30
C TYR A 379 -1.02 -2.76 -30.07
N LEU A 380 -0.75 -2.06 -28.97
CA LEU A 380 -1.39 -0.78 -28.70
C LEU A 380 -1.02 0.30 -29.72
N GLN A 381 0.23 0.33 -30.17
CA GLN A 381 0.71 1.26 -31.20
C GLN A 381 0.17 0.95 -32.59
N GLU A 382 -0.08 -0.33 -32.89
CA GLU A 382 -0.75 -0.81 -34.10
C GLU A 382 -2.27 -0.57 -34.09
N GLY A 383 -2.80 -0.02 -33.00
CA GLY A 383 -4.23 0.23 -32.84
C GLY A 383 -5.06 -0.99 -32.43
N ARG A 384 -4.42 -2.14 -32.16
CA ARG A 384 -5.11 -3.35 -31.72
C ARG A 384 -5.61 -3.18 -30.28
N LEU A 385 -6.80 -3.69 -30.00
CA LEU A 385 -7.36 -3.71 -28.66
C LEU A 385 -6.63 -4.75 -27.79
N VAL A 386 -6.22 -4.35 -26.60
CA VAL A 386 -5.57 -5.22 -25.61
C VAL A 386 -6.34 -5.21 -24.30
N MET A 387 -6.63 -6.39 -23.74
CA MET A 387 -7.02 -6.52 -22.34
C MET A 387 -5.86 -7.14 -21.56
N PHE A 388 -5.43 -6.49 -20.48
CA PHE A 388 -4.48 -7.05 -19.54
C PHE A 388 -5.18 -7.31 -18.20
N THR A 389 -5.10 -8.56 -17.71
CA THR A 389 -5.62 -8.91 -16.40
C THR A 389 -4.52 -9.42 -15.48
N GLY A 390 -4.49 -8.95 -14.24
CA GLY A 390 -3.48 -9.32 -13.26
C GLY A 390 -3.74 -8.73 -11.87
N CYS A 391 -2.83 -9.01 -10.95
CA CYS A 391 -2.87 -8.37 -9.63
C CYS A 391 -2.68 -6.84 -9.77
N PRO A 392 -3.20 -6.03 -8.85
CA PRO A 392 -3.06 -4.57 -8.91
C PRO A 392 -1.60 -4.10 -9.06
N CYS A 393 -0.66 -4.78 -8.40
CA CYS A 393 0.77 -4.48 -8.52
C CYS A 393 1.32 -4.75 -9.94
N GLN A 394 0.81 -5.75 -10.65
CA GLN A 394 1.18 -6.04 -12.03
C GLN A 394 0.60 -5.00 -13.00
N VAL A 395 -0.63 -4.57 -12.75
CA VAL A 395 -1.26 -3.45 -13.48
C VAL A 395 -0.44 -2.16 -13.27
N ALA A 396 0.01 -1.88 -12.04
CA ALA A 396 0.91 -0.75 -11.77
C ALA A 396 2.21 -0.84 -12.59
N GLY A 397 2.82 -2.03 -12.67
CA GLY A 397 4.01 -2.27 -13.49
C GLY A 397 3.81 -1.96 -14.97
N LEU A 398 2.71 -2.44 -15.55
CA LEU A 398 2.38 -2.16 -16.95
C LEU A 398 2.10 -0.67 -17.20
N ARG A 399 1.33 -0.01 -16.33
CA ARG A 399 1.04 1.42 -16.44
C ARG A 399 2.32 2.27 -16.39
N ASN A 400 3.22 1.97 -15.46
CA ASN A 400 4.49 2.66 -15.35
C ASN A 400 5.38 2.42 -16.58
N PHE A 401 5.43 1.17 -17.08
CA PHE A 401 6.18 0.87 -18.32
C PHE A 401 5.66 1.62 -19.53
N LEU A 402 4.33 1.69 -19.71
CA LEU A 402 3.72 2.36 -20.85
C LEU A 402 3.91 3.89 -20.81
N GLY A 403 3.97 4.47 -19.62
CA GLY A 403 4.22 5.89 -19.40
C GLY A 403 3.10 6.84 -19.88
N ARG A 404 2.03 6.35 -20.48
CA ARG A 404 0.84 7.09 -20.91
C ARG A 404 -0.40 6.21 -20.94
N GLU A 405 -1.57 6.81 -20.98
CA GLU A 405 -2.83 6.09 -21.18
C GLU A 405 -3.04 5.73 -22.66
N TYR A 406 -3.78 4.64 -22.89
CA TYR A 406 -4.16 4.15 -24.20
C TYR A 406 -5.67 3.82 -24.21
N GLU A 407 -6.40 4.36 -25.16
CA GLU A 407 -7.84 4.10 -25.31
C GLU A 407 -8.13 2.63 -25.68
N ASN A 408 -7.23 2.00 -26.42
CA ASN A 408 -7.30 0.60 -26.83
C ASN A 408 -6.66 -0.38 -25.82
N LEU A 409 -6.44 0.03 -24.55
CA LEU A 409 -6.02 -0.83 -23.47
C LEU A 409 -7.12 -0.91 -22.42
N VAL A 410 -7.55 -2.12 -22.09
CA VAL A 410 -8.48 -2.41 -20.97
C VAL A 410 -7.72 -3.09 -19.85
N LEU A 411 -7.67 -2.45 -18.69
CA LEU A 411 -6.99 -2.97 -17.51
C LEU A 411 -7.99 -3.58 -16.53
N VAL A 412 -7.83 -4.87 -16.24
CA VAL A 412 -8.68 -5.58 -15.30
C VAL A 412 -7.82 -6.05 -14.12
N ASP A 413 -7.97 -5.42 -12.96
CA ASP A 413 -7.27 -5.85 -11.75
C ASP A 413 -8.15 -6.72 -10.84
N LEU A 414 -7.52 -7.38 -9.88
CA LEU A 414 -8.17 -8.34 -9.00
C LEU A 414 -8.32 -7.80 -7.57
N LEU A 415 -9.34 -8.25 -6.85
CA LEU A 415 -9.36 -8.21 -5.39
C LEU A 415 -8.37 -9.25 -4.88
N CYS A 416 -7.10 -8.86 -4.78
CA CYS A 416 -5.98 -9.77 -4.52
C CYS A 416 -5.71 -9.88 -3.02
N GLY A 417 -5.69 -11.11 -2.45
CA GLY A 417 -5.31 -11.36 -1.07
C GLY A 417 -3.79 -11.38 -0.87
N ASN A 418 -3.11 -12.23 -1.59
CA ASN A 418 -1.65 -12.35 -1.63
C ASN A 418 -1.24 -13.22 -2.82
N ALA A 419 0.06 -13.32 -3.08
CA ALA A 419 0.60 -14.17 -4.13
C ALA A 419 1.82 -14.95 -3.60
N PRO A 420 1.65 -16.19 -3.13
CA PRO A 420 2.73 -17.07 -2.73
C PRO A 420 3.72 -17.37 -3.86
N SER A 421 4.93 -17.75 -3.51
CA SER A 421 5.92 -18.14 -4.51
C SER A 421 5.58 -19.49 -5.16
N ALA A 422 5.94 -19.63 -6.44
CA ALA A 422 5.77 -20.89 -7.14
C ALA A 422 6.58 -22.04 -6.48
N LYS A 423 7.73 -21.73 -5.85
CA LYS A 423 8.55 -22.72 -5.15
C LYS A 423 7.82 -23.39 -3.99
N PHE A 424 6.94 -22.66 -3.28
CA PHE A 424 6.14 -23.22 -2.19
C PHE A 424 5.13 -24.22 -2.73
N PHE A 425 4.48 -23.88 -3.85
CA PHE A 425 3.55 -24.78 -4.50
C PHE A 425 4.24 -26.03 -5.05
N GLN A 426 5.40 -25.89 -5.67
CA GLN A 426 6.18 -27.06 -6.15
C GLN A 426 6.57 -27.99 -5.00
N LYS A 427 6.96 -27.45 -3.86
CA LYS A 427 7.25 -28.26 -2.67
C LYS A 427 6.01 -28.97 -2.15
N TYR A 428 4.87 -28.27 -2.12
CA TYR A 428 3.60 -28.88 -1.76
C TYR A 428 3.22 -30.03 -2.72
N LEU A 429 3.36 -29.83 -4.04
CA LEU A 429 3.09 -30.91 -4.99
C LEU A 429 3.98 -32.12 -4.79
N GLN A 430 5.25 -31.91 -4.41
CA GLN A 430 6.21 -32.99 -4.13
C GLN A 430 5.87 -33.75 -2.85
N ASP A 431 5.41 -33.06 -1.82
CA ASP A 431 5.17 -33.64 -0.50
C ASP A 431 3.78 -34.32 -0.39
N ASP A 432 2.73 -33.73 -1.00
CA ASP A 432 1.33 -34.07 -0.73
C ASP A 432 0.55 -34.63 -1.95
N VAL A 433 1.08 -34.50 -3.16
CA VAL A 433 0.37 -34.96 -4.36
C VAL A 433 1.10 -36.12 -5.00
N HIS A 434 0.44 -37.30 -5.03
CA HIS A 434 1.03 -38.51 -5.58
C HIS A 434 0.42 -38.83 -6.92
N GLY A 435 1.22 -38.79 -7.98
CA GLY A 435 0.83 -39.08 -9.36
C GLY A 435 1.16 -37.92 -10.31
N GLU A 436 1.10 -38.23 -11.61
CA GLU A 436 1.30 -37.26 -12.66
C GLU A 436 0.04 -36.42 -12.87
N ILE A 437 0.12 -35.14 -12.55
CA ILE A 437 -1.01 -34.20 -12.65
C ILE A 437 -1.21 -33.81 -14.12
N GLU A 438 -2.45 -33.82 -14.57
CA GLU A 438 -2.88 -33.25 -15.83
C GLU A 438 -3.45 -31.87 -15.67
N LYS A 439 -4.31 -31.67 -14.62
CA LYS A 439 -4.98 -30.38 -14.34
C LYS A 439 -5.11 -30.14 -12.85
N TYR A 440 -4.85 -28.91 -12.42
CA TYR A 440 -5.01 -28.46 -11.04
C TYR A 440 -5.93 -27.24 -10.96
N GLU A 441 -6.98 -27.33 -10.15
CA GLU A 441 -7.96 -26.26 -9.94
C GLU A 441 -8.05 -25.93 -8.45
N PHE A 442 -7.61 -24.73 -8.04
CA PHE A 442 -7.75 -24.25 -6.67
C PHE A 442 -9.20 -23.95 -6.27
N ARG A 443 -10.09 -23.76 -7.23
CA ARG A 443 -11.49 -23.37 -7.03
C ARG A 443 -12.40 -24.19 -7.94
N SER A 444 -12.73 -25.40 -7.51
CA SER A 444 -13.76 -26.23 -8.13
C SER A 444 -15.13 -25.89 -7.53
N LYS A 445 -16.19 -25.96 -8.32
CA LYS A 445 -17.57 -25.80 -7.87
C LYS A 445 -18.31 -27.13 -7.64
N GLU A 446 -17.61 -28.24 -7.54
CA GLU A 446 -18.19 -29.57 -7.32
C GLU A 446 -19.07 -29.63 -6.06
N HIS A 447 -18.70 -28.88 -5.01
CA HIS A 447 -19.45 -28.75 -3.76
C HIS A 447 -20.04 -27.36 -3.54
N GLY A 448 -20.28 -26.61 -4.64
CA GLY A 448 -20.78 -25.23 -4.62
C GLY A 448 -19.66 -24.18 -4.49
N TRP A 449 -19.98 -22.94 -4.80
CA TRP A 449 -19.04 -21.84 -4.81
C TRP A 449 -18.53 -21.45 -3.41
N ASN A 450 -19.41 -21.51 -2.40
CA ASN A 450 -19.08 -21.16 -1.02
C ASN A 450 -18.11 -22.16 -0.38
N CYS A 451 -17.98 -23.36 -0.95
CA CYS A 451 -17.00 -24.34 -0.54
C CYS A 451 -15.69 -24.10 -1.28
N VAL A 452 -14.61 -23.82 -0.53
CA VAL A 452 -13.27 -23.84 -1.13
C VAL A 452 -12.90 -25.30 -1.40
N CYS A 453 -12.98 -25.65 -2.67
CA CYS A 453 -12.82 -27.01 -3.13
C CYS A 453 -11.72 -27.04 -4.19
N GLU A 454 -10.68 -27.84 -3.96
CA GLU A 454 -9.64 -28.12 -4.94
C GLU A 454 -9.98 -29.36 -5.74
N LYS A 455 -9.55 -29.36 -7.01
CA LYS A 455 -9.70 -30.52 -7.87
C LYS A 455 -8.38 -30.77 -8.59
N ILE A 456 -7.89 -31.98 -8.42
CA ILE A 456 -6.71 -32.48 -9.11
C ILE A 456 -7.17 -33.53 -10.08
N THR A 457 -6.82 -33.42 -11.36
CA THR A 457 -7.02 -34.44 -12.39
C THR A 457 -5.65 -34.98 -12.71
N TYR A 458 -5.53 -36.33 -12.64
CA TYR A 458 -4.30 -37.03 -12.97
C TYR A 458 -4.31 -37.50 -14.43
N LYS A 459 -3.15 -37.74 -15.02
CA LYS A 459 -3.03 -38.28 -16.37
C LYS A 459 -3.69 -39.68 -16.55
N THR A 460 -3.87 -40.40 -15.47
CA THR A 460 -4.68 -41.63 -15.40
C THR A 460 -6.18 -41.39 -15.56
N MET A 461 -6.62 -40.14 -15.68
CA MET A 461 -8.01 -39.66 -15.65
C MET A 461 -8.70 -39.77 -14.29
N ASP A 462 -8.02 -40.26 -13.26
CA ASP A 462 -8.51 -40.21 -11.88
C ASP A 462 -8.62 -38.75 -11.38
N LYS A 463 -9.59 -38.51 -10.51
CA LYS A 463 -9.87 -37.21 -9.96
C LYS A 463 -9.83 -37.25 -8.44
N GLU A 464 -9.10 -36.36 -7.86
CA GLU A 464 -9.09 -36.11 -6.42
C GLU A 464 -9.74 -34.78 -6.12
N ILE A 465 -10.68 -34.79 -5.16
CA ILE A 465 -11.37 -33.58 -4.71
C ILE A 465 -11.08 -33.42 -3.22
N ARG A 466 -10.52 -32.26 -2.85
CA ARG A 466 -10.17 -31.90 -1.49
C ARG A 466 -11.06 -30.76 -1.02
N TYR A 467 -11.79 -30.95 0.10
CA TYR A 467 -12.69 -29.94 0.65
C TYR A 467 -12.95 -30.17 2.16
N GLY A 468 -13.46 -29.14 2.84
CA GLY A 468 -13.78 -29.17 4.27
C GLY A 468 -12.56 -29.36 5.17
N GLN A 469 -12.64 -30.21 6.19
CA GLN A 469 -11.51 -30.51 7.11
C GLN A 469 -10.35 -31.24 6.43
N LYS A 470 -10.60 -31.81 5.26
CA LYS A 470 -9.58 -32.34 4.37
C LYS A 470 -9.13 -31.28 3.34
N CYS A 471 -9.54 -30.02 3.57
CA CYS A 471 -9.01 -28.91 2.77
C CYS A 471 -7.50 -28.95 2.88
N ASP A 472 -6.90 -28.95 1.75
CA ASP A 472 -5.49 -29.05 1.56
C ASP A 472 -4.70 -28.10 2.46
N GLU A 473 -3.59 -28.54 2.94
CA GLU A 473 -2.67 -27.74 3.72
C GLU A 473 -2.26 -26.47 2.98
N TYR A 474 -2.09 -26.52 1.64
CA TYR A 474 -1.77 -25.35 0.84
C TYR A 474 -2.82 -24.25 0.98
N GLN A 475 -4.10 -24.58 0.79
CA GLN A 475 -5.20 -23.63 0.93
C GLN A 475 -5.29 -23.07 2.35
N ARG A 476 -5.10 -23.90 3.36
CA ARG A 476 -5.14 -23.46 4.75
C ARG A 476 -4.01 -22.45 5.05
N VAL A 477 -2.79 -22.74 4.62
CA VAL A 477 -1.62 -21.87 4.80
C VAL A 477 -1.76 -20.59 3.96
N TYR A 478 -2.32 -20.71 2.74
CA TYR A 478 -2.62 -19.58 1.86
C TYR A 478 -3.60 -18.59 2.49
N HIS A 479 -4.74 -19.09 2.95
CA HIS A 479 -5.78 -18.24 3.54
C HIS A 479 -5.41 -17.69 4.92
N ASN A 480 -4.48 -18.32 5.62
CA ASN A 480 -3.87 -17.77 6.83
C ASN A 480 -2.82 -16.70 6.56
N HIS A 481 -2.59 -16.34 5.29
CA HIS A 481 -1.56 -15.40 4.87
C HIS A 481 -0.14 -15.76 5.35
N THR A 482 0.08 -16.99 5.75
CA THR A 482 1.37 -17.50 6.23
C THR A 482 2.40 -17.56 5.09
N MET A 483 1.94 -17.79 3.85
CA MET A 483 2.76 -17.72 2.63
C MET A 483 2.79 -16.34 1.98
N CYS A 484 2.32 -15.31 2.67
CA CYS A 484 2.28 -13.94 2.15
C CYS A 484 3.70 -13.42 1.90
N ALA A 485 3.95 -12.89 0.71
CA ALA A 485 5.21 -12.20 0.42
C ALA A 485 5.33 -10.93 1.27
N GLU A 486 6.56 -10.50 1.56
CA GLU A 486 6.79 -9.31 2.39
C GLU A 486 6.15 -8.05 1.80
N HIS A 487 6.27 -7.85 0.49
CA HIS A 487 5.61 -6.73 -0.21
C HIS A 487 4.08 -6.82 -0.20
N CYS A 488 3.49 -7.99 0.01
CA CYS A 488 2.04 -8.15 0.14
C CYS A 488 1.53 -7.76 1.53
N GLU A 489 2.33 -7.92 2.59
CA GLU A 489 1.97 -7.55 3.95
C GLU A 489 1.63 -6.05 4.07
N HIS A 490 2.40 -5.21 3.37
CA HIS A 490 2.22 -3.76 3.31
C HIS A 490 1.88 -3.30 1.89
N CYS A 491 0.89 -3.96 1.27
CA CYS A 491 0.58 -3.76 -0.15
C CYS A 491 0.13 -2.32 -0.45
N LYS A 492 0.92 -1.62 -1.26
CA LYS A 492 0.65 -0.25 -1.71
C LYS A 492 -0.41 -0.18 -2.83
N TYR A 493 -0.87 -1.33 -3.37
CA TYR A 493 -1.69 -1.41 -4.59
C TYR A 493 -3.14 -1.79 -4.32
N GLN A 494 -3.46 -2.24 -3.10
CA GLN A 494 -4.83 -2.57 -2.67
C GLN A 494 -5.54 -1.35 -2.07
N VAL A 495 -5.36 -0.21 -2.67
CA VAL A 495 -5.89 1.07 -2.21
C VAL A 495 -6.95 1.59 -3.18
N PHE A 496 -7.72 2.57 -2.74
CA PHE A 496 -8.61 3.34 -3.59
C PHE A 496 -8.00 4.72 -3.86
N PRO A 497 -8.18 5.24 -5.10
CA PRO A 497 -8.86 4.62 -6.25
C PRO A 497 -8.07 3.43 -6.83
N ARG A 498 -8.79 2.42 -7.33
CA ARG A 498 -8.20 1.20 -7.92
C ARG A 498 -7.42 1.52 -9.21
N LEU A 499 -6.43 0.67 -9.56
CA LEU A 499 -5.53 0.92 -10.67
C LEU A 499 -6.05 0.43 -12.03
N GLY A 500 -6.89 -0.62 -12.04
CA GLY A 500 -7.54 -1.12 -13.26
C GLY A 500 -8.71 -0.23 -13.69
N ASP A 501 -9.15 -0.38 -14.94
CA ASP A 501 -10.41 0.20 -15.40
C ASP A 501 -11.61 -0.51 -14.77
N ILE A 502 -11.46 -1.82 -14.56
CA ILE A 502 -12.40 -2.70 -13.88
C ILE A 502 -11.64 -3.53 -12.84
N THR A 503 -12.19 -3.68 -11.63
CA THR A 503 -11.69 -4.62 -10.62
C THR A 503 -12.67 -5.76 -10.45
N ILE A 504 -12.18 -6.99 -10.44
CA ILE A 504 -13.01 -8.18 -10.28
C ILE A 504 -12.57 -9.04 -9.10
N GLY A 505 -13.52 -9.74 -8.49
CA GLY A 505 -13.26 -10.66 -7.40
C GLY A 505 -14.49 -11.46 -7.01
N ASP A 506 -14.35 -12.26 -5.95
CA ASP A 506 -15.50 -12.96 -5.35
C ASP A 506 -16.36 -11.98 -4.54
N PHE A 507 -17.67 -12.06 -4.67
CA PHE A 507 -18.59 -11.26 -3.86
C PHE A 507 -19.02 -12.02 -2.60
N TRP A 508 -18.07 -12.26 -1.71
CA TRP A 508 -18.33 -12.98 -0.47
C TRP A 508 -19.43 -12.31 0.35
N TRP A 509 -20.29 -13.12 0.97
CA TRP A 509 -21.38 -12.70 1.83
C TRP A 509 -22.50 -11.91 1.13
N ILE A 510 -22.57 -11.95 -0.20
CA ILE A 510 -23.65 -11.29 -0.95
C ILE A 510 -25.04 -11.85 -0.58
N ASP A 511 -25.14 -13.09 -0.17
CA ASP A 511 -26.37 -13.74 0.31
C ASP A 511 -26.97 -13.06 1.56
N LYS A 512 -26.16 -12.34 2.34
CA LYS A 512 -26.65 -11.51 3.45
C LYS A 512 -27.36 -10.24 3.00
N HIS A 513 -27.16 -9.82 1.76
CA HIS A 513 -27.65 -8.57 1.19
C HIS A 513 -28.63 -8.79 0.05
N ASP A 514 -28.42 -9.82 -0.77
CA ASP A 514 -29.33 -10.24 -1.83
C ASP A 514 -29.62 -11.74 -1.70
N SER A 515 -30.80 -12.05 -1.15
CA SER A 515 -31.30 -13.43 -0.98
C SER A 515 -31.81 -14.08 -2.26
N LEU A 516 -31.94 -13.32 -3.36
CA LEU A 516 -32.48 -13.81 -4.62
C LEU A 516 -31.40 -14.39 -5.54
N ILE A 517 -30.13 -14.03 -5.33
CA ILE A 517 -29.04 -14.51 -6.15
C ILE A 517 -28.62 -15.92 -5.73
N ASP A 518 -28.41 -16.80 -6.70
CA ASP A 518 -27.96 -18.18 -6.44
C ASP A 518 -26.43 -18.21 -6.17
N THR A 519 -26.05 -18.08 -4.91
CA THR A 519 -24.64 -18.09 -4.52
C THR A 519 -23.94 -19.43 -4.71
N GLN A 520 -24.68 -20.55 -4.82
CA GLN A 520 -24.07 -21.85 -5.11
C GLN A 520 -23.32 -21.88 -6.45
N LYS A 521 -23.75 -21.05 -7.38
CA LYS A 521 -23.13 -20.92 -8.70
C LYS A 521 -21.96 -19.94 -8.76
N GLY A 522 -21.80 -19.11 -7.71
CA GLY A 522 -20.78 -18.06 -7.62
C GLY A 522 -21.22 -16.72 -8.15
N VAL A 523 -20.84 -15.66 -7.45
CA VAL A 523 -21.15 -14.28 -7.77
C VAL A 523 -19.87 -13.46 -7.81
N SER A 524 -19.63 -12.72 -8.88
CA SER A 524 -18.49 -11.81 -9.00
C SER A 524 -18.86 -10.43 -8.45
N ALA A 525 -17.99 -9.87 -7.63
CA ALA A 525 -17.94 -8.45 -7.35
C ALA A 525 -17.21 -7.76 -8.52
N VAL A 526 -17.84 -6.74 -9.10
CA VAL A 526 -17.30 -5.97 -10.23
C VAL A 526 -17.29 -4.50 -9.84
N LEU A 527 -16.09 -3.95 -9.67
CA LEU A 527 -15.91 -2.52 -9.44
C LEU A 527 -15.60 -1.84 -10.77
N ILE A 528 -16.36 -0.83 -11.11
CA ILE A 528 -16.14 0.03 -12.25
C ILE A 528 -15.38 1.26 -11.73
N ASN A 529 -14.15 1.47 -12.20
CA ASN A 529 -13.25 2.46 -11.64
C ASN A 529 -13.16 3.75 -12.48
N ASN A 530 -13.60 3.72 -13.75
CA ASN A 530 -13.62 4.86 -14.64
C ASN A 530 -14.62 4.68 -15.80
N ASP A 531 -14.76 5.70 -16.64
CA ASP A 531 -15.69 5.71 -17.77
C ASP A 531 -15.36 4.65 -18.83
N LYS A 532 -14.06 4.35 -19.05
CA LYS A 532 -13.62 3.30 -19.97
C LYS A 532 -14.08 1.93 -19.49
N GLY A 533 -13.87 1.64 -18.19
CA GLY A 533 -14.38 0.43 -17.56
C GLY A 533 -15.90 0.33 -17.63
N ASN A 534 -16.60 1.43 -17.39
CA ASN A 534 -18.05 1.51 -17.53
C ASN A 534 -18.50 1.20 -18.98
N GLY A 535 -17.82 1.77 -19.97
CA GLY A 535 -18.10 1.51 -21.38
C GLY A 535 -17.93 0.03 -21.75
N TRP A 536 -16.92 -0.65 -21.22
CA TRP A 536 -16.72 -2.09 -21.47
C TRP A 536 -17.72 -2.96 -20.73
N PHE A 537 -18.04 -2.66 -19.48
CA PHE A 537 -19.02 -3.42 -18.70
C PHE A 537 -20.43 -3.31 -19.29
N ASN A 538 -20.79 -2.14 -19.81
CA ASN A 538 -22.10 -1.90 -20.46
C ASN A 538 -22.27 -2.64 -21.80
N ARG A 539 -21.20 -3.16 -22.41
CA ARG A 539 -21.31 -4.02 -23.60
C ARG A 539 -21.88 -5.40 -23.28
N ILE A 540 -21.84 -5.81 -22.02
CA ILE A 540 -22.47 -7.06 -21.57
C ILE A 540 -23.98 -6.79 -21.48
N SER A 541 -24.76 -7.52 -22.26
CA SER A 541 -26.22 -7.41 -22.28
C SER A 541 -26.88 -8.14 -21.11
N ASP A 542 -28.12 -7.80 -20.80
CA ASP A 542 -28.89 -8.45 -19.73
C ASP A 542 -29.22 -9.94 -20.05
N CYS A 543 -29.15 -10.37 -21.32
CA CYS A 543 -29.29 -11.78 -21.66
C CYS A 543 -28.03 -12.61 -21.37
N GLU A 544 -26.87 -11.97 -21.28
CA GLU A 544 -25.58 -12.61 -20.99
C GLU A 544 -25.26 -12.74 -19.51
N GLY A 545 -25.75 -11.80 -18.69
CA GLY A 545 -25.47 -11.80 -17.26
C GLY A 545 -26.50 -11.05 -16.43
N ILE A 546 -26.62 -11.43 -15.17
CA ILE A 546 -27.29 -10.64 -14.13
C ILE A 546 -26.31 -9.56 -13.72
N LYS A 547 -26.71 -8.29 -13.86
CA LYS A 547 -25.95 -7.11 -13.44
C LYS A 547 -26.81 -6.29 -12.52
N LYS A 548 -26.43 -6.17 -11.27
CA LYS A 548 -27.19 -5.34 -10.31
C LYS A 548 -26.21 -4.46 -9.54
N GLU A 549 -26.46 -3.17 -9.54
CA GLU A 549 -25.66 -2.21 -8.78
C GLU A 549 -25.86 -2.45 -7.28
N ALA A 550 -24.76 -2.42 -6.53
CA ALA A 550 -24.73 -2.69 -5.11
C ALA A 550 -24.00 -1.55 -4.37
N PRO A 551 -24.37 -1.28 -3.12
CA PRO A 551 -23.63 -0.35 -2.27
C PRO A 551 -22.18 -0.82 -2.06
N LEU A 552 -21.24 0.11 -2.11
CA LEU A 552 -19.79 -0.22 -1.99
C LEU A 552 -19.45 -0.86 -0.64
N GLU A 553 -20.17 -0.51 0.42
CA GLU A 553 -20.03 -1.10 1.76
C GLU A 553 -20.28 -2.60 1.82
N TRP A 554 -21.07 -3.18 0.89
CA TRP A 554 -21.29 -4.62 0.83
C TRP A 554 -20.02 -5.39 0.50
N LEU A 555 -19.06 -4.75 -0.15
CA LEU A 555 -17.75 -5.34 -0.44
C LEU A 555 -16.88 -5.53 0.81
N SER A 556 -17.22 -4.90 1.94
CA SER A 556 -16.50 -5.02 3.20
C SER A 556 -16.42 -6.46 3.74
N GLY A 557 -17.33 -7.35 3.29
CA GLY A 557 -17.28 -8.79 3.56
C GLY A 557 -16.14 -9.52 2.86
N ASN A 558 -15.54 -8.93 1.81
CA ASN A 558 -14.36 -9.48 1.17
C ASN A 558 -13.09 -9.02 1.90
N GLY A 559 -12.39 -9.94 2.57
CA GLY A 559 -11.19 -9.64 3.36
C GLY A 559 -10.05 -8.99 2.55
N ASN A 560 -10.06 -9.12 1.22
CA ASN A 560 -9.07 -8.54 0.31
C ASN A 560 -9.41 -7.10 -0.09
N TYR A 561 -10.48 -6.53 0.44
CA TYR A 561 -10.94 -5.19 0.10
C TYR A 561 -10.12 -4.07 0.76
N LYS A 562 -9.68 -4.26 2.01
CA LYS A 562 -9.05 -3.21 2.84
C LYS A 562 -7.57 -3.40 3.14
N GLY A 563 -6.87 -4.18 2.36
CA GLY A 563 -5.44 -4.44 2.55
C GLY A 563 -5.11 -5.82 3.08
N ASN A 564 -3.84 -6.16 3.06
CA ASN A 564 -3.31 -7.46 3.49
C ASN A 564 -2.68 -7.38 4.87
N TRP A 565 -2.50 -8.54 5.45
CA TRP A 565 -1.78 -8.75 6.70
C TRP A 565 -0.94 -10.03 6.58
N ALA A 566 0.18 -10.11 7.26
CA ALA A 566 0.96 -11.34 7.33
C ALA A 566 0.39 -12.28 8.40
N GLY A 567 0.38 -13.56 8.14
CA GLY A 567 0.12 -14.58 9.14
C GLY A 567 1.19 -14.55 10.25
N ALA A 568 0.79 -14.72 11.50
CA ALA A 568 1.69 -14.57 12.64
C ALA A 568 2.88 -15.56 12.66
N GLN A 569 2.82 -16.62 11.86
CA GLN A 569 3.87 -17.64 11.75
C GLN A 569 4.63 -17.57 10.42
N ARG A 570 4.49 -16.45 9.69
CA ARG A 570 5.09 -16.28 8.37
C ARG A 570 6.60 -16.55 8.37
N ASP A 571 7.34 -15.85 9.23
CA ASP A 571 8.81 -15.94 9.22
C ASP A 571 9.29 -17.33 9.58
N LEU A 572 8.62 -17.99 10.50
CA LEU A 572 8.90 -19.34 10.91
C LEU A 572 8.57 -20.35 9.79
N PHE A 573 7.42 -20.19 9.10
CA PHE A 573 7.08 -20.99 7.93
C PHE A 573 8.15 -20.86 6.84
N TYR A 574 8.61 -19.64 6.56
CA TYR A 574 9.64 -19.36 5.57
C TYR A 574 10.99 -20.00 5.94
N GLU A 575 11.33 -20.03 7.21
CA GLU A 575 12.53 -20.73 7.69
C GLU A 575 12.39 -22.25 7.57
N MET A 576 11.24 -22.78 7.97
CA MET A 576 10.96 -24.23 7.99
C MET A 576 10.86 -24.83 6.60
N ILE A 577 10.17 -24.14 5.65
CA ILE A 577 9.94 -24.69 4.30
C ILE A 577 11.22 -24.93 3.52
N LEU A 578 12.27 -24.12 3.76
CA LEU A 578 13.59 -24.34 3.14
C LEU A 578 14.34 -25.52 3.73
N LYS A 579 14.11 -25.83 5.01
CA LYS A 579 14.85 -26.85 5.76
C LYS A 579 14.16 -28.20 5.75
N LYS A 580 12.82 -28.23 5.78
CA LYS A 580 12.00 -29.37 6.13
C LYS A 580 10.98 -29.80 5.07
N GLY A 581 10.67 -28.94 4.10
CA GLY A 581 9.62 -29.17 3.13
C GLY A 581 8.30 -28.51 3.51
N PHE A 582 7.28 -28.67 2.64
CA PHE A 582 6.01 -27.98 2.78
C PHE A 582 5.19 -28.52 3.94
N HIS A 583 5.03 -29.84 4.02
CA HIS A 583 4.19 -30.48 5.02
C HIS A 583 4.61 -30.15 6.46
N GLU A 584 5.90 -30.29 6.80
CA GLU A 584 6.38 -29.97 8.15
C GLU A 584 6.25 -28.47 8.46
N ALA A 585 6.50 -27.59 7.47
CA ALA A 585 6.33 -26.15 7.64
C ALA A 585 4.85 -25.77 7.84
N ALA A 586 3.95 -26.38 7.06
CA ALA A 586 2.52 -26.17 7.16
C ALA A 586 1.97 -26.70 8.49
N ASP A 587 2.32 -27.92 8.87
CA ASP A 587 1.91 -28.53 10.13
C ASP A 587 2.37 -27.66 11.32
N TYR A 588 3.61 -27.17 11.28
CA TYR A 588 4.10 -26.27 12.34
C TYR A 588 3.36 -24.93 12.35
N ALA A 589 3.15 -24.31 11.20
CA ALA A 589 2.45 -23.03 11.08
C ALA A 589 0.96 -23.13 11.42
N LEU A 590 0.37 -24.30 11.23
CA LEU A 590 -1.03 -24.58 11.50
C LEU A 590 -1.29 -25.16 12.92
N LYS A 591 -0.26 -25.45 13.73
CA LYS A 591 -0.42 -25.97 15.10
C LYS A 591 -0.97 -24.95 16.11
N PRO A 592 -1.88 -25.35 17.01
CA PRO A 592 -2.52 -24.45 17.98
C PRO A 592 -1.58 -23.72 18.94
N ASN A 593 -0.41 -24.27 19.20
CA ASN A 593 0.54 -23.76 20.20
C ASN A 593 1.26 -22.46 19.80
N HIS A 594 1.17 -22.03 18.54
CA HIS A 594 1.83 -20.85 18.03
C HIS A 594 0.90 -19.68 17.72
N GLY A 595 -0.31 -19.70 18.29
CA GLY A 595 -1.16 -18.53 18.49
C GLY A 595 -1.86 -17.99 17.25
N ASN A 596 -2.23 -18.80 16.26
CA ASN A 596 -3.21 -18.39 15.23
C ASN A 596 -3.70 -19.58 14.43
N TYR A 597 -4.93 -19.95 14.62
CA TYR A 597 -5.63 -20.82 13.69
C TYR A 597 -6.80 -20.14 13.04
N ARG A 598 -6.81 -20.28 11.73
CA ARG A 598 -7.95 -20.06 10.90
C ARG A 598 -8.30 -21.36 10.19
N ASN A 599 -9.32 -22.10 10.64
CA ASN A 599 -10.06 -22.96 9.73
C ASN A 599 -11.11 -22.09 9.05
N ILE A 600 -10.75 -21.51 7.91
CA ILE A 600 -11.66 -20.62 7.17
C ILE A 600 -12.75 -21.41 6.48
N TYR A 601 -12.57 -22.71 6.32
CA TYR A 601 -13.37 -23.51 5.40
C TYR A 601 -13.74 -24.89 5.94
N ASP A 602 -14.27 -24.90 7.17
CA ASP A 602 -15.10 -26.03 7.54
C ASP A 602 -16.56 -25.69 7.18
N CYS A 603 -16.92 -26.03 5.97
CA CYS A 603 -18.14 -25.55 5.32
C CYS A 603 -19.43 -25.98 6.00
N ASN A 604 -19.43 -26.95 6.91
CA ASN A 604 -20.67 -27.52 7.43
C ASN A 604 -20.77 -27.68 8.96
N ASP A 605 -19.68 -27.77 9.72
CA ASP A 605 -19.74 -28.23 11.10
C ASP A 605 -19.17 -27.27 12.17
N THR A 606 -18.36 -26.27 11.79
CA THR A 606 -17.83 -25.28 12.76
C THR A 606 -18.66 -24.00 12.79
N LEU A 607 -19.26 -23.73 13.93
CA LEU A 607 -20.20 -22.62 14.13
C LEU A 607 -19.59 -21.43 14.82
N LEU A 608 -18.47 -21.63 15.49
CA LEU A 608 -17.66 -20.59 16.11
C LEU A 608 -16.21 -21.03 16.07
N GLN A 609 -15.36 -20.24 15.45
CA GLN A 609 -13.92 -20.39 15.55
C GLN A 609 -13.26 -19.02 15.67
N TYR A 610 -12.41 -18.88 16.69
CA TYR A 610 -11.65 -17.67 16.91
C TYR A 610 -10.59 -17.48 15.82
N ASP A 611 -10.64 -16.31 15.17
CA ASP A 611 -9.64 -15.79 14.25
C ASP A 611 -9.33 -14.34 14.60
N ARG A 612 -8.04 -13.98 14.56
CA ARG A 612 -7.53 -12.67 14.96
C ARG A 612 -8.15 -11.47 14.23
N ALA A 613 -8.61 -11.64 13.00
CA ALA A 613 -8.95 -10.52 12.14
C ALA A 613 -10.45 -10.23 12.01
N SER A 614 -11.32 -11.22 12.26
CA SER A 614 -12.73 -11.13 11.89
C SER A 614 -13.75 -11.14 13.02
N TYR A 615 -13.34 -11.47 14.24
CA TYR A 615 -14.28 -11.52 15.37
C TYR A 615 -13.94 -10.46 16.41
N GLN A 616 -14.83 -9.50 16.54
CA GLN A 616 -14.85 -8.57 17.66
C GLN A 616 -15.95 -9.02 18.62
N PHE A 617 -15.62 -9.12 19.90
CA PHE A 617 -16.65 -9.17 20.91
C PHE A 617 -17.39 -7.84 20.95
N ALA A 618 -18.71 -7.87 20.84
CA ALA A 618 -19.52 -6.75 21.23
C ALA A 618 -19.45 -6.64 22.74
N TYR A 619 -18.97 -5.52 23.25
CA TYR A 619 -18.85 -5.31 24.69
C TYR A 619 -19.16 -3.85 25.04
N ASP A 620 -19.65 -3.64 26.25
CA ASP A 620 -19.72 -2.31 26.82
C ASP A 620 -18.32 -1.87 27.24
N SER A 621 -17.77 -0.90 26.55
CA SER A 621 -16.41 -0.34 26.78
C SER A 621 -16.21 0.18 28.21
N LYS A 622 -17.29 0.40 28.96
CA LYS A 622 -17.26 0.72 30.38
C LYS A 622 -16.71 -0.44 31.23
N TRP A 623 -16.91 -1.68 30.79
CA TRP A 623 -16.61 -2.88 31.59
C TRP A 623 -15.56 -3.80 30.99
N TRP A 624 -15.35 -3.71 29.66
CA TRP A 624 -14.44 -4.57 28.91
C TRP A 624 -13.61 -3.76 27.94
N GLU A 625 -12.41 -4.22 27.67
CA GLU A 625 -11.56 -3.75 26.55
C GLU A 625 -10.95 -4.96 25.85
N GLN A 626 -10.87 -4.89 24.51
CA GLN A 626 -10.29 -5.93 23.69
C GLN A 626 -8.94 -5.49 23.14
N HIS A 627 -7.93 -6.34 23.31
CA HIS A 627 -6.59 -6.14 22.81
C HIS A 627 -6.03 -7.43 22.20
N VAL A 628 -4.99 -7.30 21.41
CA VAL A 628 -4.16 -8.43 20.98
C VAL A 628 -2.81 -8.32 21.68
N ILE A 629 -2.56 -9.18 22.65
CA ILE A 629 -1.34 -9.17 23.46
C ILE A 629 -0.59 -10.49 23.25
N GLY A 630 0.71 -10.39 22.85
CA GLY A 630 1.53 -11.58 22.62
C GLY A 630 0.91 -12.57 21.65
N GLY A 631 0.14 -12.04 20.70
CA GLY A 631 -0.50 -12.89 19.72
C GLY A 631 -1.83 -13.52 20.11
N CYS A 632 -2.35 -13.27 21.29
CA CYS A 632 -3.62 -13.81 21.77
C CYS A 632 -4.68 -12.73 21.89
N LEU A 633 -5.95 -13.06 21.58
CA LEU A 633 -7.06 -12.20 21.90
C LEU A 633 -7.15 -12.06 23.42
N THR A 634 -7.09 -10.86 23.91
CA THR A 634 -7.13 -10.56 25.33
C THR A 634 -8.28 -9.61 25.63
N LEU A 635 -9.18 -10.03 26.48
CA LEU A 635 -10.24 -9.21 27.05
C LEU A 635 -9.79 -8.70 28.41
N ILE A 636 -9.62 -7.39 28.54
CA ILE A 636 -9.36 -6.73 29.81
C ILE A 636 -10.69 -6.50 30.50
N VAL A 637 -10.80 -6.93 31.76
CA VAL A 637 -12.02 -6.87 32.55
C VAL A 637 -11.89 -5.75 33.56
N LYS A 638 -12.78 -4.77 33.49
CA LYS A 638 -12.80 -3.64 34.42
C LYS A 638 -13.61 -3.95 35.69
N PRO A 639 -13.34 -3.26 36.81
CA PRO A 639 -14.08 -3.44 38.03
C PRO A 639 -15.60 -3.30 37.87
N GLY A 640 -16.36 -4.23 38.39
CA GLY A 640 -17.82 -4.25 38.30
C GLY A 640 -18.42 -4.98 37.10
N ALA A 641 -17.59 -5.54 36.19
CA ALA A 641 -18.05 -6.34 35.06
C ALA A 641 -18.82 -7.62 35.44
N SER A 642 -18.66 -8.10 36.67
CA SER A 642 -19.30 -9.33 37.20
C SER A 642 -20.80 -9.24 37.46
N LYS A 643 -21.44 -8.08 37.28
CA LYS A 643 -22.90 -7.97 37.48
C LYS A 643 -23.66 -8.60 36.31
N PRO A 644 -24.86 -9.15 36.51
CA PRO A 644 -25.69 -9.70 35.44
C PRO A 644 -25.89 -8.70 34.29
N GLY A 645 -25.77 -9.19 33.07
CA GLY A 645 -25.88 -8.37 31.84
C GLY A 645 -24.60 -7.69 31.38
N ARG A 646 -23.44 -7.96 31.98
CA ARG A 646 -22.13 -7.40 31.64
C ARG A 646 -21.19 -8.47 31.11
N TYR A 647 -21.55 -9.01 29.94
CA TYR A 647 -20.82 -10.08 29.26
C TYR A 647 -20.07 -9.54 28.05
N ALA A 648 -18.98 -10.20 27.68
CA ALA A 648 -18.43 -10.08 26.34
C ALA A 648 -19.18 -11.03 25.42
N VAL A 649 -19.68 -10.55 24.29
CA VAL A 649 -20.58 -11.27 23.39
C VAL A 649 -19.97 -11.38 22.00
N MET A 650 -20.08 -12.55 21.39
CA MET A 650 -19.67 -12.82 20.01
C MET A 650 -20.83 -13.46 19.25
N GLN A 651 -21.10 -13.01 18.05
CA GLN A 651 -22.11 -13.62 17.18
C GLN A 651 -21.62 -14.96 16.65
N LEU A 652 -22.49 -15.98 16.67
CA LEU A 652 -22.27 -17.25 16.01
C LEU A 652 -22.54 -17.09 14.51
N GLY A 653 -21.81 -17.80 13.69
CA GLY A 653 -22.02 -17.77 12.24
C GLY A 653 -23.36 -18.40 11.79
N LYS A 654 -23.96 -19.24 12.64
CA LYS A 654 -25.28 -19.85 12.45
C LYS A 654 -25.94 -20.10 13.80
N GLU A 655 -27.26 -20.19 13.83
CA GLU A 655 -28.02 -20.61 14.99
C GLU A 655 -27.74 -22.10 15.32
N LEU A 656 -27.71 -22.41 16.62
CA LEU A 656 -27.56 -23.79 17.09
C LEU A 656 -28.94 -24.47 17.09
N GLU A 657 -29.03 -25.67 16.52
CA GLU A 657 -30.27 -26.44 16.43
C GLU A 657 -30.32 -27.54 17.51
N ARG A 658 -31.43 -27.66 18.25
CA ARG A 658 -31.66 -28.65 19.30
C ARG A 658 -31.48 -30.11 18.87
N LYS A 659 -31.64 -30.43 17.59
CA LYS A 659 -31.55 -31.80 17.08
C LYS A 659 -30.11 -32.30 16.92
N TYR A 660 -29.11 -31.43 17.15
CA TYR A 660 -27.71 -31.77 17.01
C TYR A 660 -26.94 -31.64 18.30
N SER A 661 -25.86 -32.40 18.41
CA SER A 661 -24.85 -32.25 19.45
C SER A 661 -23.67 -31.43 18.93
N TYR A 662 -23.10 -30.63 19.83
CA TYR A 662 -21.99 -29.74 19.53
C TYR A 662 -20.86 -29.96 20.53
N ARG A 663 -19.61 -29.80 20.08
CA ARG A 663 -18.43 -29.74 20.92
C ARG A 663 -17.93 -28.31 21.04
N PHE A 664 -17.91 -27.79 22.25
CA PHE A 664 -17.25 -26.56 22.64
C PHE A 664 -15.84 -26.88 23.12
N SER A 665 -14.83 -26.21 22.55
CA SER A 665 -13.43 -26.34 22.95
C SER A 665 -12.82 -24.96 23.12
N VAL A 666 -12.08 -24.77 24.22
CA VAL A 666 -11.45 -23.50 24.55
C VAL A 666 -10.09 -23.71 25.20
N LYS A 667 -9.13 -22.89 24.81
CA LYS A 667 -7.84 -22.78 25.49
C LYS A 667 -7.62 -21.32 25.86
N TYR A 668 -7.53 -21.03 27.12
CA TYR A 668 -7.45 -19.70 27.67
C TYR A 668 -6.51 -19.63 28.87
N LYS A 669 -6.06 -18.41 29.19
CA LYS A 669 -5.45 -18.09 30.48
C LYS A 669 -6.14 -16.86 31.05
N ILE A 670 -6.25 -16.82 32.37
CA ILE A 670 -6.98 -15.76 33.04
C ILE A 670 -6.19 -15.25 34.25
N LYS A 671 -6.17 -13.94 34.41
CA LYS A 671 -5.82 -13.28 35.66
C LYS A 671 -7.08 -12.59 36.17
N SER A 672 -7.59 -13.06 37.28
CA SER A 672 -8.83 -12.54 37.85
C SER A 672 -8.91 -12.89 39.35
N GLU A 673 -9.62 -12.10 40.10
CA GLU A 673 -10.00 -12.43 41.48
C GLU A 673 -11.18 -13.40 41.56
N SER A 674 -11.78 -13.71 40.39
CA SER A 674 -12.86 -14.69 40.30
C SER A 674 -12.32 -16.12 40.40
N ASP A 675 -13.07 -16.97 41.05
CA ASP A 675 -12.79 -18.40 41.12
C ASP A 675 -13.50 -19.19 40.01
N VAL A 676 -14.41 -18.58 39.28
CA VAL A 676 -15.23 -19.24 38.25
C VAL A 676 -15.35 -18.38 37.00
N ILE A 677 -15.11 -18.98 35.83
CA ILE A 677 -15.42 -18.42 34.52
C ILE A 677 -16.55 -19.23 33.87
N ASN A 678 -17.52 -18.55 33.26
CA ASN A 678 -18.67 -19.17 32.61
C ASN A 678 -18.68 -18.86 31.13
N PHE A 679 -18.92 -19.87 30.31
CA PHE A 679 -19.14 -19.76 28.88
C PHE A 679 -20.60 -20.09 28.58
N HIS A 680 -21.28 -19.23 27.85
CA HIS A 680 -22.70 -19.31 27.58
C HIS A 680 -22.98 -19.25 26.09
N ILE A 681 -24.11 -19.81 25.68
CA ILE A 681 -24.79 -19.49 24.42
C ILE A 681 -26.10 -18.78 24.71
N LYS A 682 -26.49 -17.84 23.85
CA LYS A 682 -27.67 -17.01 24.06
C LYS A 682 -28.42 -16.80 22.75
N ASP A 683 -29.72 -16.59 22.86
CA ASP A 683 -30.59 -16.07 21.82
C ASP A 683 -30.57 -14.54 21.87
N SER A 684 -30.08 -13.87 20.80
CA SER A 684 -29.98 -12.40 20.72
C SER A 684 -31.33 -11.72 20.75
N GLY A 685 -32.38 -12.38 20.27
CA GLY A 685 -33.76 -11.90 20.25
C GLY A 685 -34.50 -12.05 21.59
N SER A 686 -33.93 -12.72 22.59
CA SER A 686 -34.60 -13.01 23.84
C SER A 686 -33.65 -12.97 25.05
N SER A 687 -34.18 -13.29 26.25
CA SER A 687 -33.39 -13.45 27.45
C SER A 687 -32.91 -14.90 27.67
N LEU A 688 -33.16 -15.80 26.73
CA LEU A 688 -32.79 -17.21 26.87
C LEU A 688 -31.28 -17.39 26.71
N TYR A 689 -30.67 -18.09 27.66
CA TYR A 689 -29.28 -18.49 27.61
C TYR A 689 -29.04 -19.87 28.21
N GLN A 690 -27.96 -20.52 27.82
CA GLN A 690 -27.51 -21.79 28.37
C GLN A 690 -26.03 -21.71 28.71
N ILE A 691 -25.68 -22.08 29.95
CA ILE A 691 -24.27 -22.28 30.35
C ILE A 691 -23.81 -23.58 29.71
N ILE A 692 -22.78 -23.53 28.87
CA ILE A 692 -22.19 -24.71 28.24
C ILE A 692 -20.97 -25.22 28.99
N LEU A 693 -20.24 -24.32 29.66
CA LEU A 693 -19.11 -24.66 30.50
C LEU A 693 -19.02 -23.65 31.65
N SER A 694 -18.89 -24.18 32.87
CA SER A 694 -18.52 -23.41 34.07
C SER A 694 -17.23 -24.00 34.57
N ASP A 695 -16.14 -23.25 34.52
CA ASP A 695 -14.83 -23.74 34.95
C ASP A 695 -14.39 -23.11 36.26
N ASN A 696 -14.02 -23.95 37.22
CA ASN A 696 -13.44 -23.53 38.49
C ASN A 696 -11.94 -23.26 38.26
N ILE A 697 -11.54 -22.00 38.33
CA ILE A 697 -10.19 -21.53 38.07
C ILE A 697 -9.41 -21.20 39.34
N LYS A 698 -9.92 -21.55 40.49
CA LYS A 698 -9.29 -21.30 41.78
C LYS A 698 -7.84 -21.83 41.81
N GLY A 699 -6.89 -20.94 42.10
CA GLY A 699 -5.46 -21.25 42.10
C GLY A 699 -4.79 -21.25 40.70
N LYS A 700 -5.54 -21.13 39.61
CA LYS A 700 -5.04 -21.02 38.22
C LYS A 700 -5.27 -19.65 37.61
N ASN A 701 -5.84 -18.74 38.36
CA ASN A 701 -6.25 -17.40 37.93
C ASN A 701 -5.13 -16.35 38.04
N ASN A 702 -3.87 -16.78 37.99
CA ASN A 702 -2.68 -15.92 38.08
C ASN A 702 -2.20 -15.34 36.73
N GLY A 703 -2.82 -15.74 35.61
CA GLY A 703 -2.47 -15.31 34.27
C GLY A 703 -1.25 -16.01 33.66
N LEU A 704 -0.68 -17.02 34.30
CA LEU A 704 0.54 -17.72 33.84
C LEU A 704 0.21 -19.05 33.15
N GLU A 705 -0.78 -19.77 33.65
CA GLU A 705 -1.12 -21.11 33.17
C GLU A 705 -2.18 -21.08 32.08
N TRP A 706 -1.97 -21.89 31.02
CA TRP A 706 -2.98 -22.15 30.01
C TRP A 706 -3.92 -23.27 30.47
N ILE A 707 -5.22 -22.99 30.42
CA ILE A 707 -6.30 -23.92 30.74
C ILE A 707 -6.93 -24.35 29.44
N GLU A 708 -7.04 -25.66 29.20
CA GLU A 708 -7.68 -26.21 28.02
C GLU A 708 -8.89 -27.05 28.43
N LYS A 709 -10.04 -26.80 27.80
CA LYS A 709 -11.31 -27.48 28.10
C LYS A 709 -12.05 -27.82 26.85
N SER A 710 -12.72 -28.97 26.88
CA SER A 710 -13.65 -29.36 25.83
C SER A 710 -14.88 -30.02 26.46
N VAL A 711 -16.05 -29.70 25.98
CA VAL A 711 -17.33 -30.24 26.48
C VAL A 711 -18.29 -30.43 25.31
N GLU A 712 -19.03 -31.53 25.35
CA GLU A 712 -20.14 -31.78 24.42
C GLU A 712 -21.46 -31.32 25.04
N PHE A 713 -22.30 -30.69 24.24
CA PHE A 713 -23.60 -30.20 24.70
C PHE A 713 -24.65 -30.28 23.58
N VAL A 714 -25.92 -30.28 24.00
CA VAL A 714 -27.07 -30.13 23.11
C VAL A 714 -27.76 -28.82 23.47
N PRO A 715 -28.01 -27.95 22.48
CA PRO A 715 -28.73 -26.69 22.72
C PRO A 715 -30.13 -26.93 23.25
N LYS A 716 -30.56 -26.11 24.21
CA LYS A 716 -31.93 -26.17 24.77
C LYS A 716 -32.94 -25.40 23.88
N SER A 717 -32.47 -24.56 22.99
CA SER A 717 -33.28 -23.81 22.00
C SER A 717 -32.69 -23.92 20.59
N ASN A 718 -33.50 -23.70 19.54
CA ASN A 718 -33.07 -23.64 18.15
C ASN A 718 -32.61 -22.23 17.72
N PHE A 719 -32.58 -21.26 18.64
CA PHE A 719 -32.39 -19.85 18.34
C PHE A 719 -31.14 -19.26 18.99
N TYR A 720 -30.21 -20.11 19.48
CA TYR A 720 -28.95 -19.60 20.03
C TYR A 720 -28.01 -19.16 18.90
N ASP A 721 -27.74 -17.86 18.84
CA ASP A 721 -26.93 -17.18 17.84
C ASP A 721 -25.78 -16.37 18.43
N GLU A 722 -25.69 -16.26 19.77
CA GLU A 722 -24.64 -15.55 20.49
C GLU A 722 -23.85 -16.48 21.42
N PHE A 723 -22.53 -16.26 21.47
CA PHE A 723 -21.64 -16.82 22.46
C PHE A 723 -21.20 -15.74 23.46
N MET A 724 -21.29 -16.03 24.76
CA MET A 724 -20.98 -15.07 25.80
C MET A 724 -19.95 -15.60 26.79
N ILE A 725 -19.13 -14.71 27.32
CA ILE A 725 -18.17 -14.98 28.38
C ILE A 725 -18.52 -14.12 29.58
N GLY A 726 -18.63 -14.74 30.75
CA GLY A 726 -18.86 -14.08 32.01
C GLY A 726 -17.89 -14.57 33.09
N ALA A 727 -17.38 -13.67 33.91
CA ALA A 727 -16.62 -13.98 35.12
C ALA A 727 -17.42 -13.57 36.36
N SER A 728 -17.46 -14.43 37.37
CA SER A 728 -18.19 -14.15 38.61
C SER A 728 -17.34 -13.34 39.56
N GLN A 729 -17.50 -12.20 39.92
CA GLN A 729 -16.77 -11.31 40.84
C GLN A 729 -15.42 -10.85 40.27
N VAL A 730 -15.37 -9.60 39.81
CA VAL A 730 -14.16 -8.92 39.42
C VAL A 730 -14.04 -7.64 40.25
N SER A 731 -13.07 -7.62 41.16
CA SER A 731 -12.61 -6.44 41.88
C SER A 731 -11.14 -6.19 41.55
N GLY A 732 -10.73 -4.96 41.34
CA GLY A 732 -9.34 -4.60 41.02
C GLY A 732 -9.03 -4.33 39.57
N ASN A 733 -7.85 -3.70 39.29
CA ASN A 733 -7.52 -3.00 38.04
C ASN A 733 -6.66 -3.83 37.06
N ASN A 734 -6.47 -5.10 37.19
CA ASN A 734 -5.57 -5.88 36.32
C ASN A 734 -6.11 -7.27 35.95
N ASN A 735 -7.41 -7.35 35.69
CA ASN A 735 -8.04 -8.61 35.30
C ASN A 735 -8.10 -8.73 33.79
N TYR A 736 -7.71 -9.89 33.27
CA TYR A 736 -7.80 -10.19 31.84
C TYR A 736 -8.03 -11.67 31.56
N ILE A 737 -8.60 -11.95 30.39
CA ILE A 737 -8.75 -13.31 29.85
C ILE A 737 -8.10 -13.28 28.45
N SER A 738 -7.10 -14.15 28.24
CA SER A 738 -6.46 -14.32 26.93
C SER A 738 -6.84 -15.68 26.36
N PHE A 739 -7.19 -15.72 25.09
CA PHE A 739 -7.59 -16.92 24.37
C PHE A 739 -6.53 -17.34 23.38
N ALA A 740 -6.12 -18.61 23.41
CA ALA A 740 -5.37 -19.23 22.34
C ALA A 740 -6.32 -19.71 21.24
N TYR A 741 -7.44 -20.32 21.62
CA TYR A 741 -8.54 -20.62 20.70
C TYR A 741 -9.89 -20.75 21.43
N ILE A 742 -10.97 -20.59 20.65
CA ILE A 742 -12.36 -20.89 21.02
C ILE A 742 -12.99 -21.55 19.79
N SER A 743 -13.70 -22.67 19.96
CA SER A 743 -14.43 -23.28 18.87
C SER A 743 -15.73 -23.96 19.33
N ILE A 744 -16.76 -23.92 18.49
CA ILE A 744 -17.98 -24.72 18.61
C ILE A 744 -18.16 -25.48 17.30
N VAL A 745 -18.14 -26.80 17.37
CA VAL A 745 -18.21 -27.69 16.22
C VAL A 745 -19.43 -28.59 16.35
N LYS A 746 -20.22 -28.74 15.31
CA LYS A 746 -21.30 -29.72 15.21
C LYS A 746 -20.71 -31.11 15.07
N ILE A 747 -21.14 -32.05 15.91
CA ILE A 747 -20.58 -33.42 15.94
C ILE A 747 -21.58 -34.52 15.57
N ARG A 748 -22.88 -34.27 15.69
CA ARG A 748 -23.96 -35.19 15.28
C ARG A 748 -25.24 -34.44 14.96
#